data_fba80b01f273a123b5d8c7fc88c28843
#
_entry.id   fba80b01f273a123b5d8c7fc88c28843
#
_cell.length_a   1.000
_cell.length_b   1.000
_cell.length_c   1.000
_cell.angle_alpha   90.00
_cell.angle_beta   90.00
_cell.angle_gamma   90.00
#
_symmetry.space_group_name_H-M   'P 1'
#
loop_
_entity.id
_entity.type
_entity.pdbx_description
1 polymer ?
#
loop_
_entity_poly.entity_id
_entity_poly.type
_entity_poly.pdbx_seq_one_letter_code
_entity_poly.pdbx_strand_id
1 'polypeptide(L)'
;MNKKLLSLPLMLLAGIMAFTVVSCGDDDPVEPTPVKPDTPAEKPDTTQTEKPDTTQIAETPADGWPAEYGGVMLQAFYWDSFDDTQWTVLESQADEMAGTFDLVWLPQSGNCGGKSMGYDDLYWFDNYTSSFGTEAQLRSLIQTFKASGIKTIADVVINHRRNLSNWVDFPKETYKGETYEMVSTDICSNDDGGATNNWAKQNGYQLSGNYDSGEDWGGMRDLDHKSENVQRCVKAYLDFLRNDLGYAGFRYDMVKGYSASFTGKYNASSKPEFSVGECWDGTNTIKNWIEGTKVDNVIQSAAFDFQFKYVVRNATDNGVWSRLTTQNDGNWPLVSSNFEQGKYRRYAVTFVENHDTQLRNDGSSNGPLKKDTLAANAYMMAMPGTPCVFLPHWLDYAPQIKTMVAARKAAGINSESSYVPFRSATSYYSCITKTNNQNRLLAVVGNVAAVDEYVDKSQWTKVTEGYHYAYYMPTTTKNAYADLPSGKYKGQQQVMLSAVTDDEGAKVVYTTDGTTPTASSTAVESGTIVTIPIGNTTLKAAILVGGQLKGDIITRTYNVELSDKDKPVEIPDFCTVNKGETCAFFEAAPSWNETIMCWAWDTQNYTGDIWPGQACQKLGSASNGNSVWKWTYTGSLTTRPQFIIFSNNGSPQTDDFKFTNGGYYTKDGLKATVAEK
;
A
#
# COMPACT_ATOMS: atom_id res chain seq x y z
N MET A 1 -19.99 17.68 -51.24
CA MET A 1 -19.31 16.36 -51.28
C MET A 1 -18.74 16.09 -49.89
N ASN A 2 -19.45 15.26 -49.14
CA ASN A 2 -19.15 14.98 -47.74
C ASN A 2 -18.04 13.94 -47.63
N LYS A 3 -16.96 14.26 -46.90
CA LYS A 3 -16.05 13.25 -46.35
C LYS A 3 -16.38 13.06 -44.86
N LYS A 4 -17.00 11.92 -44.53
CA LYS A 4 -17.17 11.43 -43.19
C LYS A 4 -15.82 10.87 -42.73
N LEU A 5 -15.25 11.40 -41.66
CA LEU A 5 -14.23 10.73 -40.85
C LEU A 5 -14.93 9.63 -40.06
N LEU A 6 -14.49 8.39 -40.24
CA LEU A 6 -14.81 7.28 -39.37
C LEU A 6 -13.81 7.32 -38.21
N SER A 7 -14.32 7.57 -37.00
CA SER A 7 -13.62 7.25 -35.76
C SER A 7 -13.86 5.76 -35.46
N LEU A 8 -12.81 4.95 -35.45
CA LEU A 8 -12.85 3.59 -34.88
C LEU A 8 -12.79 3.71 -33.35
N PRO A 9 -13.66 3.04 -32.62
CA PRO A 9 -13.48 2.87 -31.17
C PRO A 9 -12.45 1.77 -30.93
N LEU A 10 -11.50 2.04 -30.03
CA LEU A 10 -10.59 1.07 -29.48
C LEU A 10 -11.41 0.07 -28.64
N MET A 11 -11.61 -1.15 -29.14
CA MET A 11 -12.18 -2.24 -28.35
C MET A 11 -11.06 -2.88 -27.53
N LEU A 12 -11.09 -2.62 -26.23
CA LEU A 12 -10.39 -3.44 -25.25
C LEU A 12 -11.13 -4.78 -25.13
N LEU A 13 -10.57 -5.84 -25.67
CA LEU A 13 -11.08 -7.20 -25.49
C LEU A 13 -10.50 -7.75 -24.18
N ALA A 14 -11.23 -7.57 -23.07
CA ALA A 14 -11.00 -8.35 -21.87
C ALA A 14 -11.57 -9.76 -22.11
N GLY A 15 -10.70 -10.75 -22.19
CA GLY A 15 -11.09 -12.14 -22.25
C GLY A 15 -11.76 -12.58 -20.95
N ILE A 16 -13.08 -12.70 -20.97
CA ILE A 16 -13.85 -13.30 -19.88
C ILE A 16 -13.79 -14.82 -20.06
N MET A 17 -12.98 -15.50 -19.26
CA MET A 17 -13.17 -16.94 -19.04
C MET A 17 -14.31 -17.14 -18.05
N ALA A 18 -15.45 -17.54 -18.57
CA ALA A 18 -16.58 -18.01 -17.79
C ALA A 18 -16.30 -19.42 -17.28
N PHE A 19 -16.07 -19.57 -16.00
CA PHE A 19 -16.12 -20.87 -15.34
C PHE A 19 -17.56 -21.17 -14.91
N THR A 20 -18.10 -22.25 -15.45
CA THR A 20 -19.36 -22.84 -15.04
C THR A 20 -19.23 -23.44 -13.63
N VAL A 21 -20.01 -22.94 -12.71
CA VAL A 21 -20.15 -23.49 -11.36
C VAL A 21 -21.05 -24.73 -11.45
N VAL A 22 -20.50 -25.90 -11.13
CA VAL A 22 -21.28 -27.08 -10.79
C VAL A 22 -21.41 -27.13 -9.28
N SER A 23 -22.63 -26.96 -8.80
CA SER A 23 -23.02 -27.16 -7.41
C SER A 23 -23.27 -28.65 -7.16
N CYS A 24 -22.68 -29.21 -6.13
CA CYS A 24 -23.22 -30.40 -5.44
C CYS A 24 -22.61 -30.57 -4.05
N GLY A 25 -23.44 -30.78 -3.07
CA GLY A 25 -23.27 -31.66 -1.93
C GLY A 25 -22.94 -30.99 -0.60
N ASP A 26 -23.96 -31.00 0.25
CA ASP A 26 -23.87 -30.86 1.70
C ASP A 26 -23.00 -31.98 2.28
N ASP A 27 -22.02 -31.66 3.11
CA ASP A 27 -21.46 -32.57 4.11
C ASP A 27 -21.15 -31.80 5.41
N ASP A 28 -21.60 -32.36 6.52
CA ASP A 28 -21.51 -31.85 7.87
C ASP A 28 -20.08 -31.70 8.38
N PRO A 29 -19.81 -30.75 9.32
CA PRO A 29 -18.48 -30.47 9.83
C PRO A 29 -18.00 -31.56 10.81
N VAL A 30 -16.85 -32.14 10.51
CA VAL A 30 -16.10 -33.02 11.44
C VAL A 30 -15.35 -32.14 12.44
N GLU A 31 -15.63 -32.32 13.73
CA GLU A 31 -14.86 -31.69 14.82
C GLU A 31 -13.41 -32.20 14.86
N PRO A 32 -12.42 -31.32 15.03
CA PRO A 32 -11.04 -31.74 15.24
C PRO A 32 -10.80 -32.22 16.69
N THR A 33 -10.27 -33.40 16.82
CA THR A 33 -9.84 -34.01 18.08
C THR A 33 -8.72 -33.21 18.74
N PRO A 34 -8.71 -33.05 20.08
CA PRO A 34 -7.69 -32.32 20.79
C PRO A 34 -6.38 -33.09 20.90
N VAL A 35 -5.26 -32.43 20.54
CA VAL A 35 -3.91 -32.95 20.70
C VAL A 35 -3.45 -32.75 22.14
N LYS A 36 -2.99 -33.83 22.82
CA LYS A 36 -2.42 -33.81 24.14
C LYS A 36 -1.04 -33.13 24.15
N PRO A 37 -0.67 -32.43 25.24
CA PRO A 37 0.65 -31.82 25.35
C PRO A 37 1.72 -32.85 25.71
N ASP A 38 2.85 -32.77 25.02
CA ASP A 38 4.05 -33.56 25.29
C ASP A 38 4.86 -32.97 26.46
N THR A 39 5.45 -33.87 27.23
CA THR A 39 6.23 -33.67 28.45
C THR A 39 7.63 -33.10 28.14
N PRO A 40 8.27 -32.34 29.05
CA PRO A 40 9.55 -31.68 28.83
C PRO A 40 10.73 -32.63 28.88
N ALA A 41 11.67 -32.51 27.95
CA ALA A 41 12.97 -33.16 27.97
C ALA A 41 14.07 -32.24 28.55
N GLU A 42 14.98 -32.86 29.28
CA GLU A 42 16.06 -32.30 30.07
C GLU A 42 17.11 -31.48 29.31
N LYS A 43 17.72 -30.53 30.07
CA LYS A 43 18.90 -29.74 29.66
C LYS A 43 20.18 -30.58 29.58
N PRO A 44 21.13 -30.19 28.72
CA PRO A 44 22.53 -30.25 29.13
C PRO A 44 23.19 -28.87 29.25
N ASP A 45 23.96 -28.78 30.33
CA ASP A 45 24.89 -27.74 30.69
C ASP A 45 26.15 -27.79 29.82
N THR A 46 26.65 -26.62 29.38
CA THR A 46 28.10 -26.33 29.44
C THR A 46 28.42 -24.96 28.86
N THR A 47 29.04 -24.17 29.68
CA THR A 47 29.82 -22.95 29.44
C THR A 47 31.03 -23.22 28.54
N GLN A 48 31.20 -22.40 27.47
CA GLN A 48 32.51 -21.93 27.04
C GLN A 48 32.41 -20.60 26.31
N THR A 49 33.10 -19.60 26.83
CA THR A 49 33.35 -18.29 26.23
C THR A 49 34.45 -18.37 25.20
N GLU A 50 34.18 -18.01 23.93
CA GLU A 50 35.25 -17.67 22.98
C GLU A 50 35.08 -16.22 22.46
N LYS A 51 36.23 -15.53 22.34
CA LYS A 51 36.37 -14.16 21.84
C LYS A 51 36.02 -14.08 20.34
N PRO A 52 35.47 -12.93 19.85
CA PRO A 52 35.22 -12.77 18.41
C PRO A 52 36.54 -12.56 17.65
N ASP A 53 36.79 -13.46 16.73
CA ASP A 53 37.82 -13.34 15.69
C ASP A 53 37.29 -12.43 14.56
N THR A 54 38.04 -11.38 14.25
CA THR A 54 37.76 -10.47 13.15
C THR A 54 38.26 -11.10 11.84
N THR A 55 37.46 -11.97 11.23
CA THR A 55 37.66 -12.41 9.88
C THR A 55 36.67 -11.72 8.94
N GLN A 56 37.18 -11.24 7.83
CA GLN A 56 36.44 -10.58 6.75
C GLN A 56 35.13 -11.30 6.46
N ILE A 57 34.03 -10.57 6.57
CA ILE A 57 32.70 -11.02 6.13
C ILE A 57 32.83 -11.21 4.61
N ALA A 58 32.87 -12.45 4.15
CA ALA A 58 32.67 -12.77 2.74
C ALA A 58 31.29 -12.23 2.36
N GLU A 59 31.24 -11.32 1.37
CA GLU A 59 30.00 -10.81 0.83
C GLU A 59 29.17 -12.01 0.37
N THR A 60 28.11 -12.33 1.12
CA THR A 60 27.12 -13.32 0.71
C THR A 60 26.46 -12.81 -0.56
N PRO A 61 26.35 -13.62 -1.62
CA PRO A 61 25.60 -13.19 -2.81
C PRO A 61 24.21 -12.73 -2.42
N ALA A 62 23.75 -11.61 -2.95
CA ALA A 62 22.38 -11.15 -2.72
C ALA A 62 21.43 -12.30 -3.12
N ASP A 63 20.60 -12.75 -2.17
CA ASP A 63 19.67 -13.87 -2.36
C ASP A 63 18.21 -13.42 -2.52
N GLY A 64 18.02 -12.40 -3.32
CA GLY A 64 16.73 -11.85 -3.76
C GLY A 64 15.92 -11.15 -2.69
N TRP A 65 15.97 -11.60 -1.43
CA TRP A 65 15.30 -10.97 -0.29
C TRP A 65 16.07 -11.25 1.01
N PRO A 66 16.33 -10.23 1.85
CA PRO A 66 17.10 -10.43 3.08
C PRO A 66 16.48 -11.45 4.02
N ALA A 67 17.32 -12.23 4.71
CA ALA A 67 16.88 -13.14 5.76
C ALA A 67 16.29 -12.38 6.96
N GLU A 68 15.32 -12.98 7.63
CA GLU A 68 14.67 -12.44 8.83
C GLU A 68 14.25 -10.97 8.69
N TYR A 69 13.84 -10.55 7.49
CA TYR A 69 13.49 -9.16 7.21
C TYR A 69 12.22 -8.73 7.97
N GLY A 70 12.36 -7.78 8.90
CA GLY A 70 11.28 -7.27 9.74
C GLY A 70 10.58 -6.03 9.19
N GLY A 71 11.03 -5.48 8.06
CA GLY A 71 10.50 -4.25 7.47
C GLY A 71 9.13 -4.40 6.83
N VAL A 72 8.53 -3.25 6.50
CA VAL A 72 7.22 -3.13 5.86
C VAL A 72 7.35 -2.28 4.60
N MET A 73 6.70 -2.69 3.53
CA MET A 73 6.66 -1.97 2.26
C MET A 73 5.36 -1.18 2.11
N LEU A 74 5.42 -0.03 1.45
CA LEU A 74 4.29 0.70 0.92
C LEU A 74 4.30 0.62 -0.61
N GLN A 75 3.21 0.23 -1.25
CA GLN A 75 2.94 0.56 -2.64
C GLN A 75 2.43 2.00 -2.69
N ALA A 76 3.26 2.94 -3.19
CA ALA A 76 3.02 4.38 -3.11
C ALA A 76 2.21 4.94 -4.28
N PHE A 77 1.34 4.14 -4.87
CA PHE A 77 0.45 4.54 -5.96
C PHE A 77 -0.77 3.63 -6.05
N TYR A 78 -1.78 4.10 -6.79
CA TYR A 78 -2.95 3.35 -7.20
C TYR A 78 -3.25 3.67 -8.68
N TRP A 79 -4.15 2.92 -9.31
CA TRP A 79 -4.44 3.11 -10.75
C TRP A 79 -5.00 4.53 -11.01
N ASP A 80 -4.45 5.23 -11.98
CA ASP A 80 -4.74 6.63 -12.35
C ASP A 80 -4.38 7.69 -11.30
N SER A 81 -3.47 7.40 -10.37
CA SER A 81 -3.06 8.29 -9.29
C SER A 81 -2.10 9.42 -9.71
N PHE A 82 -2.02 9.76 -10.98
CA PHE A 82 -1.02 10.69 -11.55
C PHE A 82 -0.88 12.02 -10.80
N ASP A 83 -1.99 12.61 -10.39
CA ASP A 83 -2.00 13.92 -9.73
C ASP A 83 -1.71 13.79 -8.23
N ASP A 84 -2.10 12.67 -7.61
CA ASP A 84 -1.96 12.44 -6.18
C ASP A 84 -0.60 11.83 -5.79
N THR A 85 0.14 11.28 -6.75
CA THR A 85 1.43 10.60 -6.54
C THR A 85 2.56 11.17 -7.40
N GLN A 86 2.48 12.47 -7.72
CA GLN A 86 3.61 13.22 -8.29
C GLN A 86 4.84 13.03 -7.41
N TRP A 87 6.03 12.97 -7.99
CA TRP A 87 7.29 12.79 -7.22
C TRP A 87 7.41 13.79 -6.08
N THR A 88 7.03 15.04 -6.31
CA THR A 88 7.05 16.11 -5.29
C THR A 88 6.01 15.90 -4.19
N VAL A 89 4.85 15.31 -4.50
CA VAL A 89 3.80 14.99 -3.52
C VAL A 89 4.28 13.86 -2.61
N LEU A 90 4.79 12.77 -3.18
CA LEU A 90 5.34 11.65 -2.40
C LEU A 90 6.55 12.10 -1.56
N GLU A 91 7.45 12.91 -2.14
CA GLU A 91 8.61 13.45 -1.41
C GLU A 91 8.19 14.22 -0.17
N SER A 92 7.15 15.04 -0.26
CA SER A 92 6.64 15.83 0.87
C SER A 92 6.09 14.97 2.03
N GLN A 93 5.77 13.70 1.77
CA GLN A 93 5.26 12.76 2.76
C GLN A 93 6.35 11.91 3.43
N ALA A 94 7.61 12.08 3.07
CA ALA A 94 8.73 11.26 3.56
C ALA A 94 8.81 11.22 5.09
N ASP A 95 8.67 12.36 5.75
CA ASP A 95 8.70 12.48 7.22
C ASP A 95 7.53 11.75 7.90
N GLU A 96 6.36 11.70 7.25
CA GLU A 96 5.19 11.00 7.78
C GLU A 96 5.33 9.49 7.65
N MET A 97 5.98 9.03 6.59
CA MET A 97 6.26 7.62 6.30
C MET A 97 7.43 7.08 7.09
N ALA A 98 8.38 7.95 7.49
CA ALA A 98 9.60 7.57 8.21
C ALA A 98 9.30 6.77 9.49
N GLY A 99 10.09 5.70 9.74
CA GLY A 99 9.92 4.80 10.87
C GLY A 99 8.74 3.83 10.75
N THR A 100 7.77 4.09 9.84
CA THR A 100 6.67 3.19 9.53
C THR A 100 7.05 2.25 8.40
N PHE A 101 7.40 2.79 7.24
CA PHE A 101 7.79 2.00 6.08
C PHE A 101 9.31 1.96 5.94
N ASP A 102 9.82 0.79 5.61
CA ASP A 102 11.23 0.53 5.35
C ASP A 102 11.50 0.50 3.84
N LEU A 103 10.47 0.13 3.06
CA LEU A 103 10.47 0.09 1.60
C LEU A 103 9.29 0.87 1.04
N VAL A 104 9.51 1.56 -0.08
CA VAL A 104 8.45 2.22 -0.86
C VAL A 104 8.58 1.80 -2.32
N TRP A 105 7.58 1.10 -2.83
CA TRP A 105 7.47 0.74 -4.23
C TRP A 105 6.82 1.92 -4.97
N LEU A 106 7.62 2.55 -5.87
CA LEU A 106 7.19 3.65 -6.73
C LEU A 106 6.63 3.10 -8.05
N PRO A 107 5.70 3.81 -8.70
CA PRO A 107 5.25 3.46 -10.05
C PRO A 107 6.41 3.48 -11.04
N GLN A 108 6.25 2.85 -12.20
CA GLN A 108 7.22 2.87 -13.28
C GLN A 108 7.59 4.31 -13.62
N SER A 109 8.87 4.61 -13.66
CA SER A 109 9.39 5.99 -13.67
C SER A 109 9.92 6.46 -15.02
N GLY A 110 9.94 5.60 -16.04
CA GLY A 110 10.37 5.93 -17.40
C GLY A 110 9.31 6.68 -18.20
N ASN A 111 9.70 7.10 -19.40
CA ASN A 111 8.87 7.88 -20.30
C ASN A 111 8.05 6.96 -21.24
N CYS A 112 6.74 7.08 -21.18
CA CYS A 112 5.80 6.33 -22.01
C CYS A 112 5.29 7.10 -23.24
N GLY A 113 5.84 8.29 -23.49
CA GLY A 113 5.42 9.13 -24.63
C GLY A 113 4.08 9.83 -24.44
N GLY A 114 3.48 9.79 -23.24
CA GLY A 114 2.21 10.40 -22.88
C GLY A 114 1.82 10.11 -21.44
N LYS A 115 0.57 10.48 -21.05
CA LYS A 115 0.04 10.19 -19.71
C LYS A 115 -0.26 8.70 -19.60
N SER A 116 0.42 8.02 -18.70
CA SER A 116 0.39 6.57 -18.51
C SER A 116 0.80 6.18 -17.09
N MET A 117 0.31 5.03 -16.60
CA MET A 117 0.78 4.41 -15.35
C MET A 117 2.20 3.85 -15.44
N GLY A 118 2.75 3.73 -16.68
CA GLY A 118 4.11 3.28 -16.89
C GLY A 118 4.26 1.90 -17.53
N TYR A 119 3.15 1.17 -17.72
CA TYR A 119 3.20 -0.20 -18.25
C TYR A 119 3.29 -0.29 -19.78
N ASP A 120 3.45 0.85 -20.44
CA ASP A 120 3.72 1.01 -21.86
C ASP A 120 5.00 1.82 -22.11
N ASP A 121 6.07 1.49 -21.40
CA ASP A 121 7.34 2.22 -21.41
C ASP A 121 7.95 2.28 -22.82
N LEU A 122 8.40 3.51 -23.18
CA LEU A 122 8.97 3.81 -24.48
C LEU A 122 10.46 4.09 -24.37
N TYR A 123 10.88 4.91 -23.40
CA TYR A 123 12.28 5.29 -23.17
C TYR A 123 12.76 4.75 -21.82
N TRP A 124 13.93 4.11 -21.83
CA TRP A 124 14.57 3.57 -20.62
C TRP A 124 15.67 4.46 -20.06
N PHE A 125 16.24 5.36 -20.86
CA PHE A 125 17.37 6.22 -20.48
C PHE A 125 17.13 7.68 -20.84
N ASP A 126 16.83 7.96 -22.11
CA ASP A 126 16.68 9.31 -22.61
C ASP A 126 15.29 9.88 -22.28
N ASN A 127 15.20 11.22 -22.15
CA ASN A 127 13.94 11.90 -21.86
C ASN A 127 13.19 11.33 -20.65
N TYR A 128 13.90 11.02 -19.57
CA TYR A 128 13.38 10.29 -18.43
C TYR A 128 12.41 11.14 -17.59
N THR A 129 11.23 11.33 -18.14
CA THR A 129 10.11 12.08 -17.55
C THR A 129 8.84 11.26 -17.70
N SER A 130 8.22 10.90 -16.58
CA SER A 130 6.98 10.12 -16.53
C SER A 130 5.76 11.01 -16.28
N SER A 131 4.58 10.39 -16.21
CA SER A 131 3.35 11.04 -15.75
C SER A 131 3.43 11.56 -14.31
N PHE A 132 4.39 11.07 -13.53
CA PHE A 132 4.57 11.42 -12.11
C PHE A 132 5.59 12.53 -11.88
N GLY A 133 6.31 12.96 -12.91
CA GLY A 133 7.25 14.09 -12.83
C GLY A 133 8.54 13.85 -13.59
N THR A 134 9.48 14.79 -13.45
CA THR A 134 10.77 14.79 -14.13
C THR A 134 11.78 13.89 -13.42
N GLU A 135 12.85 13.50 -14.13
CA GLU A 135 14.00 12.79 -13.56
C GLU A 135 14.61 13.51 -12.35
N ALA A 136 14.74 14.84 -12.42
CA ALA A 136 15.30 15.63 -11.31
C ALA A 136 14.43 15.53 -10.04
N GLN A 137 13.11 15.55 -10.18
CA GLN A 137 12.17 15.37 -9.07
C GLN A 137 12.23 13.94 -8.52
N LEU A 138 12.33 12.93 -9.37
CA LEU A 138 12.51 11.54 -8.95
C LEU A 138 13.82 11.35 -8.15
N ARG A 139 14.91 11.91 -8.62
CA ARG A 139 16.22 11.87 -7.91
C ARG A 139 16.12 12.54 -6.54
N SER A 140 15.43 13.68 -6.44
CA SER A 140 15.17 14.38 -5.17
C SER A 140 14.38 13.50 -4.22
N LEU A 141 13.28 12.92 -4.69
CA LEU A 141 12.44 11.97 -3.93
C LEU A 141 13.25 10.80 -3.37
N ILE A 142 14.04 10.12 -4.23
CA ILE A 142 14.85 8.96 -3.81
C ILE A 142 15.88 9.35 -2.73
N GLN A 143 16.51 10.52 -2.88
CA GLN A 143 17.45 11.04 -1.90
C GLN A 143 16.78 11.38 -0.56
N THR A 144 15.62 12.03 -0.61
CA THR A 144 14.84 12.40 0.58
C THR A 144 14.35 11.15 1.33
N PHE A 145 13.84 10.16 0.61
CA PHE A 145 13.42 8.88 1.21
C PHE A 145 14.61 8.16 1.84
N LYS A 146 15.75 8.10 1.15
CA LYS A 146 16.97 7.51 1.69
C LYS A 146 17.45 8.22 2.96
N ALA A 147 17.40 9.56 3.00
CA ALA A 147 17.74 10.35 4.18
C ALA A 147 16.77 10.07 5.37
N SER A 148 15.52 9.73 5.06
CA SER A 148 14.48 9.33 6.03
C SER A 148 14.54 7.85 6.42
N GLY A 149 15.55 7.10 5.96
CA GLY A 149 15.71 5.67 6.24
C GLY A 149 14.80 4.75 5.42
N ILE A 150 14.19 5.27 4.36
CA ILE A 150 13.29 4.53 3.45
C ILE A 150 14.05 4.17 2.18
N LYS A 151 13.97 2.91 1.77
CA LYS A 151 14.54 2.42 0.51
C LYS A 151 13.46 2.36 -0.57
N THR A 152 13.79 2.77 -1.78
CA THR A 152 12.86 2.78 -2.92
C THR A 152 13.00 1.56 -3.80
N ILE A 153 11.87 1.03 -4.27
CA ILE A 153 11.76 -0.12 -5.18
C ILE A 153 11.22 0.40 -6.51
N ALA A 154 11.96 0.17 -7.60
CA ALA A 154 11.50 0.53 -8.94
C ALA A 154 10.51 -0.49 -9.48
N ASP A 155 9.46 -0.04 -10.15
CA ASP A 155 8.64 -0.89 -11.02
C ASP A 155 9.37 -1.09 -12.35
N VAL A 156 9.61 -2.36 -12.73
CA VAL A 156 10.44 -2.74 -13.87
C VAL A 156 9.60 -3.51 -14.87
N VAL A 157 9.32 -2.88 -16.01
CA VAL A 157 8.54 -3.45 -17.12
C VAL A 157 9.53 -3.89 -18.19
N ILE A 158 9.82 -5.19 -18.26
CA ILE A 158 10.76 -5.77 -19.23
C ILE A 158 10.21 -6.99 -19.98
N ASN A 159 8.99 -7.42 -19.65
CA ASN A 159 8.31 -8.43 -20.44
C ASN A 159 8.09 -7.95 -21.87
N HIS A 160 7.63 -6.72 -21.99
CA HIS A 160 7.24 -6.08 -23.25
C HIS A 160 7.72 -4.64 -23.28
N ARG A 161 7.66 -4.04 -24.47
CA ARG A 161 7.98 -2.62 -24.67
C ARG A 161 7.09 -2.01 -25.75
N ARG A 162 6.75 -0.74 -25.60
CA ARG A 162 6.00 0.02 -26.61
C ARG A 162 6.91 0.31 -27.83
N ASN A 163 6.35 0.17 -29.00
CA ASN A 163 6.96 0.58 -30.26
C ASN A 163 6.91 2.11 -30.45
N LEU A 164 7.86 2.67 -31.21
CA LEU A 164 8.01 4.11 -31.42
C LEU A 164 7.06 4.65 -32.52
N SER A 165 7.11 4.11 -33.71
CA SER A 165 6.40 4.61 -34.88
C SER A 165 5.71 3.55 -35.74
N ASN A 166 6.20 2.33 -35.73
CA ASN A 166 5.60 1.17 -36.38
C ASN A 166 5.56 -0.03 -35.43
N TRP A 167 5.11 -1.19 -35.91
CA TRP A 167 4.90 -2.34 -35.02
C TRP A 167 6.16 -2.98 -34.45
N VAL A 168 7.34 -2.66 -34.94
CA VAL A 168 8.57 -3.42 -34.64
C VAL A 168 9.80 -2.53 -34.42
N ASP A 169 9.61 -1.24 -34.26
CA ASP A 169 10.70 -0.29 -34.00
C ASP A 169 10.71 0.19 -32.53
N PHE A 170 11.89 0.49 -32.05
CA PHE A 170 12.09 1.01 -30.69
C PHE A 170 13.00 2.25 -30.72
N PRO A 171 12.97 3.11 -29.70
CA PRO A 171 13.88 4.23 -29.59
C PRO A 171 15.35 3.78 -29.56
N LYS A 172 16.18 4.57 -30.21
CA LYS A 172 17.62 4.49 -30.07
C LYS A 172 18.05 5.45 -28.97
N GLU A 173 18.62 4.92 -27.91
CA GLU A 173 18.95 5.65 -26.71
C GLU A 173 20.44 5.59 -26.38
N THR A 174 20.92 6.51 -25.55
CA THR A 174 22.33 6.57 -25.14
C THR A 174 22.44 6.53 -23.61
N TYR A 175 23.26 5.62 -23.10
CA TYR A 175 23.58 5.54 -21.68
C TYR A 175 25.08 5.29 -21.48
N LYS A 176 25.72 6.11 -20.64
CA LYS A 176 27.17 6.07 -20.38
C LYS A 176 28.05 6.09 -21.64
N GLY A 177 27.59 6.79 -22.69
CA GLY A 177 28.30 6.92 -23.95
C GLY A 177 28.15 5.73 -24.91
N GLU A 178 27.38 4.71 -24.53
CA GLU A 178 27.03 3.58 -25.40
C GLU A 178 25.62 3.73 -25.93
N THR A 179 25.38 3.16 -27.12
CA THR A 179 24.08 3.14 -27.76
C THR A 179 23.33 1.85 -27.42
N TYR A 180 22.06 2.01 -27.05
CA TYR A 180 21.10 0.93 -26.79
C TYR A 180 19.88 1.10 -27.69
N GLU A 181 19.64 0.10 -28.52
CA GLU A 181 18.54 0.09 -29.49
C GLU A 181 18.09 -1.36 -29.64
N MET A 182 16.82 -1.61 -29.38
CA MET A 182 16.17 -2.87 -29.73
C MET A 182 15.64 -2.76 -31.14
N VAL A 183 15.59 -3.87 -31.87
CA VAL A 183 15.17 -3.95 -33.27
C VAL A 183 14.15 -5.08 -33.43
N SER A 184 13.57 -5.20 -34.62
CA SER A 184 12.54 -6.19 -34.90
C SER A 184 12.94 -7.65 -34.55
N THR A 185 14.23 -7.99 -34.67
CA THR A 185 14.74 -9.32 -34.28
C THR A 185 14.90 -9.53 -32.78
N ASP A 186 14.54 -8.55 -31.96
CA ASP A 186 14.48 -8.64 -30.50
C ASP A 186 13.04 -8.92 -30.00
N ILE A 187 12.07 -9.07 -30.92
CA ILE A 187 10.68 -9.35 -30.61
C ILE A 187 10.42 -10.83 -30.81
N CYS A 188 9.69 -11.46 -29.90
CA CYS A 188 9.29 -12.87 -29.97
C CYS A 188 8.50 -13.19 -31.24
N SER A 189 8.75 -14.36 -31.87
CA SER A 189 8.11 -14.71 -33.15
C SER A 189 6.61 -15.00 -33.04
N ASN A 190 6.11 -15.30 -31.87
CA ASN A 190 4.69 -15.50 -31.54
C ASN A 190 4.00 -14.26 -30.97
N ASP A 191 4.70 -13.13 -30.84
CA ASP A 191 4.15 -11.89 -30.29
C ASP A 191 2.77 -11.55 -30.87
N ASP A 192 1.82 -11.22 -29.97
CA ASP A 192 0.42 -10.95 -30.27
C ASP A 192 -0.26 -12.11 -31.06
N GLY A 193 -0.05 -13.36 -30.57
CA GLY A 193 -0.57 -14.56 -31.22
C GLY A 193 -0.02 -14.77 -32.64
N GLY A 194 1.12 -14.15 -32.97
CA GLY A 194 1.76 -14.16 -34.29
C GLY A 194 1.30 -13.06 -35.23
N ALA A 195 0.45 -12.12 -34.79
CA ALA A 195 -0.01 -11.00 -35.60
C ALA A 195 1.15 -10.08 -35.99
N THR A 196 2.06 -9.80 -35.06
CA THR A 196 3.26 -9.00 -35.31
C THR A 196 4.17 -9.64 -36.36
N ASN A 197 4.36 -10.96 -36.33
CA ASN A 197 5.16 -11.69 -37.31
C ASN A 197 4.52 -11.59 -38.73
N ASN A 198 3.20 -11.70 -38.81
CA ASN A 198 2.49 -11.54 -40.08
C ASN A 198 2.66 -10.14 -40.62
N TRP A 199 2.53 -9.12 -39.81
CA TRP A 199 2.74 -7.73 -40.20
C TRP A 199 4.20 -7.48 -40.63
N ALA A 200 5.17 -7.98 -39.85
CA ALA A 200 6.61 -7.85 -40.15
C ALA A 200 6.95 -8.39 -41.54
N LYS A 201 6.51 -9.62 -41.83
CA LYS A 201 6.74 -10.25 -43.16
C LYS A 201 6.15 -9.43 -44.30
N GLN A 202 4.95 -8.86 -44.17
CA GLN A 202 4.31 -8.03 -45.18
C GLN A 202 5.03 -6.70 -45.40
N ASN A 203 5.76 -6.21 -44.39
CA ASN A 203 6.46 -4.93 -44.42
C ASN A 203 7.99 -5.06 -44.55
N GLY A 204 8.50 -6.27 -44.82
CA GLY A 204 9.93 -6.50 -45.09
C GLY A 204 10.81 -6.59 -43.86
N TYR A 205 10.22 -6.81 -42.70
CA TYR A 205 10.93 -7.03 -41.43
C TYR A 205 11.00 -8.52 -41.08
N GLN A 206 11.97 -8.88 -40.23
CA GLN A 206 12.10 -10.19 -39.67
C GLN A 206 12.07 -10.06 -38.12
N LEU A 207 11.28 -10.90 -37.45
CA LEU A 207 11.31 -11.04 -36.01
C LEU A 207 12.38 -12.04 -35.55
N SER A 208 12.55 -12.19 -34.23
CA SER A 208 13.32 -13.26 -33.64
C SER A 208 12.84 -14.63 -34.15
N GLY A 209 13.74 -15.60 -34.23
CA GLY A 209 13.36 -17.00 -34.49
C GLY A 209 12.79 -17.73 -33.25
N ASN A 210 12.85 -17.10 -32.09
CA ASN A 210 12.43 -17.70 -30.82
C ASN A 210 10.96 -17.36 -30.52
N TYR A 211 10.27 -18.31 -29.94
CA TYR A 211 9.01 -18.07 -29.23
C TYR A 211 9.29 -17.47 -27.87
N ASP A 212 8.28 -16.78 -27.35
CA ASP A 212 8.28 -16.35 -25.97
C ASP A 212 8.73 -17.46 -25.03
N SER A 213 9.44 -17.11 -23.99
CA SER A 213 9.92 -18.07 -22.99
C SER A 213 8.93 -18.27 -21.84
N GLY A 214 7.83 -17.53 -21.84
CA GLY A 214 6.69 -17.59 -20.93
C GLY A 214 5.36 -17.49 -21.64
N GLU A 215 4.43 -16.70 -21.09
CA GLU A 215 3.10 -16.47 -21.64
C GLU A 215 3.12 -15.30 -22.65
N ASP A 216 2.58 -15.50 -23.84
CA ASP A 216 2.40 -14.45 -24.86
C ASP A 216 1.37 -13.40 -24.37
N TRP A 217 1.66 -12.11 -24.55
CA TRP A 217 0.76 -11.01 -24.21
C TRP A 217 0.53 -10.06 -25.37
N GLY A 218 -0.71 -9.95 -25.82
CA GLY A 218 -1.10 -9.21 -27.01
C GLY A 218 -1.31 -7.69 -26.81
N GLY A 219 -0.46 -7.01 -26.04
CA GLY A 219 -0.60 -5.57 -25.78
C GLY A 219 0.47 -4.70 -26.41
N MET A 220 1.72 -4.96 -26.08
CA MET A 220 2.93 -4.31 -26.59
C MET A 220 3.79 -5.35 -27.34
N ARG A 221 5.08 -5.09 -27.50
CA ARG A 221 5.96 -6.04 -28.20
C ARG A 221 6.71 -6.87 -27.16
N ASP A 222 6.40 -8.17 -27.10
CA ASP A 222 7.06 -9.12 -26.20
C ASP A 222 8.52 -9.29 -26.58
N LEU A 223 9.41 -9.02 -25.61
CA LEU A 223 10.85 -9.02 -25.83
C LEU A 223 11.42 -10.43 -25.78
N ASP A 224 12.22 -10.79 -26.77
CA ASP A 224 12.94 -12.07 -26.77
C ASP A 224 14.14 -12.04 -25.80
N HIS A 225 13.92 -12.46 -24.58
CA HIS A 225 14.99 -12.53 -23.56
C HIS A 225 16.13 -13.51 -23.89
N LYS A 226 15.99 -14.34 -24.94
CA LYS A 226 17.11 -15.14 -25.47
C LYS A 226 18.04 -14.32 -26.37
N SER A 227 17.58 -13.16 -26.88
CA SER A 227 18.43 -12.20 -27.59
C SER A 227 19.51 -11.64 -26.67
N GLU A 228 20.77 -11.68 -27.11
CA GLU A 228 21.89 -11.04 -26.41
C GLU A 228 21.71 -9.52 -26.35
N ASN A 229 21.10 -8.91 -27.38
CA ASN A 229 20.83 -7.48 -27.39
C ASN A 229 19.79 -7.09 -26.35
N VAL A 230 18.67 -7.82 -26.24
CA VAL A 230 17.67 -7.60 -25.18
C VAL A 230 18.33 -7.71 -23.81
N GLN A 231 19.12 -8.79 -23.56
CA GLN A 231 19.80 -8.97 -22.28
C GLN A 231 20.78 -7.81 -21.98
N ARG A 232 21.50 -7.30 -22.99
CA ARG A 232 22.39 -6.14 -22.86
C ARG A 232 21.61 -4.88 -22.49
N CYS A 233 20.51 -4.60 -23.20
CA CYS A 233 19.68 -3.43 -22.94
C CYS A 233 19.05 -3.50 -21.55
N VAL A 234 18.47 -4.65 -21.15
CA VAL A 234 17.88 -4.83 -19.81
C VAL A 234 18.92 -4.66 -18.70
N LYS A 235 20.09 -5.26 -18.83
CA LYS A 235 21.16 -5.08 -17.82
C LYS A 235 21.59 -3.64 -17.66
N ALA A 236 21.71 -2.90 -18.77
CA ALA A 236 22.02 -1.47 -18.74
C ALA A 236 20.89 -0.66 -18.08
N TYR A 237 19.64 -0.99 -18.36
CA TYR A 237 18.47 -0.36 -17.72
C TYR A 237 18.46 -0.60 -16.20
N LEU A 238 18.69 -1.81 -15.75
CA LEU A 238 18.77 -2.11 -14.32
C LEU A 238 19.97 -1.45 -13.65
N ASP A 239 21.11 -1.31 -14.35
CA ASP A 239 22.26 -0.54 -13.87
C ASP A 239 21.92 0.96 -13.71
N PHE A 240 21.22 1.53 -14.67
CA PHE A 240 20.71 2.91 -14.59
C PHE A 240 19.79 3.11 -13.38
N LEU A 241 18.81 2.22 -13.18
CA LEU A 241 17.89 2.30 -12.04
C LEU A 241 18.65 2.20 -10.69
N ARG A 242 19.57 1.23 -10.57
CA ARG A 242 20.31 0.96 -9.34
C ARG A 242 21.37 1.99 -9.02
N ASN A 243 22.26 2.23 -9.98
CA ASN A 243 23.50 2.95 -9.74
C ASN A 243 23.41 4.44 -10.06
N ASP A 244 22.56 4.84 -11.01
CA ASP A 244 22.42 6.25 -11.38
C ASP A 244 21.23 6.91 -10.68
N LEU A 245 20.05 6.28 -10.67
CA LEU A 245 18.88 6.82 -9.97
C LEU A 245 18.90 6.52 -8.46
N GLY A 246 19.47 5.37 -8.06
CA GLY A 246 19.66 5.03 -6.65
C GLY A 246 18.56 4.18 -6.01
N TYR A 247 17.75 3.49 -6.81
CA TYR A 247 16.79 2.51 -6.28
C TYR A 247 17.49 1.38 -5.53
N ALA A 248 16.89 0.90 -4.45
CA ALA A 248 17.42 -0.21 -3.66
C ALA A 248 17.07 -1.58 -4.25
N GLY A 249 16.01 -1.67 -5.03
CA GLY A 249 15.55 -2.93 -5.58
C GLY A 249 14.48 -2.77 -6.64
N PHE A 250 13.88 -3.89 -7.03
CA PHE A 250 12.98 -4.00 -8.16
C PHE A 250 11.67 -4.73 -7.82
N ARG A 251 10.57 -4.27 -8.38
CA ARG A 251 9.37 -5.04 -8.62
C ARG A 251 9.30 -5.32 -10.12
N TYR A 252 9.33 -6.59 -10.49
CA TYR A 252 9.20 -7.01 -11.88
C TYR A 252 7.74 -7.23 -12.24
N ASP A 253 7.31 -6.52 -13.29
CA ASP A 253 5.98 -6.63 -13.88
C ASP A 253 5.84 -7.89 -14.73
N MET A 254 4.65 -8.48 -14.77
CA MET A 254 4.26 -9.59 -15.65
C MET A 254 5.31 -10.70 -15.81
N VAL A 255 5.87 -11.17 -14.69
CA VAL A 255 7.00 -12.15 -14.75
C VAL A 255 6.64 -13.52 -15.30
N LYS A 256 5.39 -13.80 -15.59
CA LYS A 256 4.95 -15.00 -16.30
C LYS A 256 5.19 -14.93 -17.80
N GLY A 257 5.37 -13.74 -18.36
CA GLY A 257 5.59 -13.55 -19.79
C GLY A 257 6.98 -13.96 -20.28
N TYR A 258 7.95 -14.23 -19.35
CA TYR A 258 9.26 -14.72 -19.72
C TYR A 258 9.82 -15.69 -18.66
N SER A 259 10.81 -16.50 -19.04
CA SER A 259 11.40 -17.47 -18.11
C SER A 259 12.00 -16.82 -16.86
N ALA A 260 11.66 -17.33 -15.69
CA ALA A 260 12.20 -16.89 -14.40
C ALA A 260 13.74 -16.86 -14.34
N SER A 261 14.41 -17.70 -15.14
CA SER A 261 15.87 -17.74 -15.23
C SER A 261 16.48 -16.42 -15.73
N PHE A 262 15.73 -15.64 -16.50
CA PHE A 262 16.20 -14.30 -16.94
C PHE A 262 16.14 -13.29 -15.79
N THR A 263 15.09 -13.27 -14.98
CA THR A 263 15.08 -12.49 -13.73
C THR A 263 16.27 -12.85 -12.85
N GLY A 264 16.54 -14.14 -12.68
CA GLY A 264 17.72 -14.61 -11.95
C GLY A 264 19.02 -14.06 -12.51
N LYS A 265 19.23 -14.17 -13.84
CA LYS A 265 20.42 -13.66 -14.54
C LYS A 265 20.58 -12.14 -14.38
N TYR A 266 19.48 -11.40 -14.48
CA TYR A 266 19.49 -9.95 -14.34
C TYR A 266 19.82 -9.51 -12.92
N ASN A 267 19.21 -10.14 -11.91
CA ASN A 267 19.49 -9.86 -10.51
C ASN A 267 20.91 -10.24 -10.08
N ALA A 268 21.43 -11.39 -10.55
CA ALA A 268 22.82 -11.76 -10.31
C ALA A 268 23.82 -10.73 -10.89
N SER A 269 23.44 -10.03 -11.97
CA SER A 269 24.24 -8.96 -12.58
C SER A 269 24.10 -7.63 -11.84
N SER A 270 22.87 -7.16 -11.57
CA SER A 270 22.56 -5.84 -11.00
C SER A 270 22.60 -5.80 -9.46
N LYS A 271 22.55 -6.96 -8.81
CA LYS A 271 22.62 -7.15 -7.36
C LYS A 271 21.69 -6.21 -6.57
N PRO A 272 20.37 -6.25 -6.80
CA PRO A 272 19.43 -5.48 -5.99
C PRO A 272 19.43 -6.00 -4.55
N GLU A 273 19.19 -5.11 -3.57
CA GLU A 273 18.99 -5.52 -2.18
C GLU A 273 17.64 -6.23 -1.98
N PHE A 274 16.67 -5.89 -2.83
CA PHE A 274 15.32 -6.43 -2.80
C PHE A 274 14.84 -6.69 -4.23
N SER A 275 14.20 -7.84 -4.44
CA SER A 275 13.55 -8.15 -5.72
C SER A 275 12.25 -8.90 -5.47
N VAL A 276 11.17 -8.44 -6.07
CA VAL A 276 9.85 -9.09 -5.99
C VAL A 276 9.23 -9.17 -7.38
N GLY A 277 8.70 -10.34 -7.74
CA GLY A 277 8.03 -10.55 -9.02
C GLY A 277 6.52 -10.63 -8.87
N GLU A 278 5.83 -10.09 -9.87
CA GLU A 278 4.40 -10.23 -10.04
C GLU A 278 4.08 -11.56 -10.74
N CYS A 279 4.07 -12.65 -9.99
CA CYS A 279 3.63 -13.96 -10.49
C CYS A 279 2.17 -14.19 -10.09
N TRP A 280 1.24 -13.64 -10.85
CA TRP A 280 -0.19 -13.71 -10.56
C TRP A 280 -0.78 -15.06 -10.91
N ASP A 281 -0.72 -15.99 -9.95
CA ASP A 281 -1.14 -17.38 -10.17
C ASP A 281 -1.37 -18.14 -8.85
N GLY A 282 -1.62 -19.45 -8.95
CA GLY A 282 -1.65 -20.38 -7.84
C GLY A 282 -0.26 -20.56 -7.18
N THR A 283 -0.24 -20.92 -5.91
CA THR A 283 0.98 -20.97 -5.09
C THR A 283 2.09 -21.85 -5.66
N ASN A 284 1.72 -22.97 -6.34
CA ASN A 284 2.73 -23.84 -6.96
C ASN A 284 3.43 -23.15 -8.14
N THR A 285 2.71 -22.36 -8.94
CA THR A 285 3.30 -21.58 -10.03
C THR A 285 4.21 -20.49 -9.46
N ILE A 286 3.76 -19.77 -8.43
CA ILE A 286 4.57 -18.76 -7.71
C ILE A 286 5.86 -19.39 -7.16
N LYS A 287 5.75 -20.54 -6.48
CA LYS A 287 6.92 -21.31 -6.00
C LYS A 287 7.88 -21.67 -7.14
N ASN A 288 7.34 -22.22 -8.23
CA ASN A 288 8.16 -22.64 -9.36
C ASN A 288 8.87 -21.45 -10.01
N TRP A 289 8.22 -20.28 -10.07
CA TRP A 289 8.85 -19.06 -10.53
C TRP A 289 9.99 -18.64 -9.59
N ILE A 290 9.77 -18.57 -8.26
CA ILE A 290 10.81 -18.26 -7.26
C ILE A 290 12.02 -19.19 -7.43
N GLU A 291 11.77 -20.51 -7.49
CA GLU A 291 12.82 -21.54 -7.69
C GLU A 291 13.52 -21.38 -9.04
N GLY A 292 12.79 -20.96 -10.08
CA GLY A 292 13.32 -20.71 -11.42
C GLY A 292 14.27 -19.51 -11.51
N THR A 293 14.23 -18.59 -10.53
CA THR A 293 15.14 -17.43 -10.47
C THR A 293 16.55 -17.80 -9.95
N LYS A 294 16.78 -19.05 -9.54
CA LYS A 294 18.06 -19.46 -8.95
C LYS A 294 19.24 -19.27 -9.90
N VAL A 295 20.30 -18.66 -9.38
CA VAL A 295 21.64 -18.66 -9.96
C VAL A 295 22.59 -19.24 -8.90
N ASP A 296 23.39 -20.21 -9.28
CA ASP A 296 24.29 -20.92 -8.36
C ASP A 296 23.60 -21.44 -7.10
N ASN A 297 22.38 -21.99 -7.24
CA ASN A 297 21.49 -22.45 -6.18
C ASN A 297 20.96 -21.35 -5.21
N VAL A 298 21.21 -20.07 -5.47
CA VAL A 298 20.71 -18.94 -4.68
C VAL A 298 19.49 -18.35 -5.38
N ILE A 299 18.35 -18.28 -4.67
CA ILE A 299 17.12 -17.61 -5.14
C ILE A 299 17.43 -16.12 -5.33
N GLN A 300 17.03 -15.56 -6.47
CA GLN A 300 17.33 -14.18 -6.84
C GLN A 300 16.11 -13.24 -6.70
N SER A 301 14.91 -13.72 -6.43
CA SER A 301 13.72 -12.90 -6.27
C SER A 301 12.68 -13.53 -5.36
N ALA A 302 12.03 -12.70 -4.54
CA ALA A 302 10.76 -12.99 -3.88
C ALA A 302 9.59 -12.82 -4.88
N ALA A 303 8.37 -13.14 -4.44
CA ALA A 303 7.16 -12.90 -5.21
C ALA A 303 6.02 -12.37 -4.33
N PHE A 304 5.05 -11.68 -4.94
CA PHE A 304 3.80 -11.33 -4.26
C PHE A 304 2.97 -12.58 -3.95
N ASP A 305 2.45 -12.67 -2.72
CA ASP A 305 1.59 -13.77 -2.28
C ASP A 305 0.12 -13.48 -2.65
N PHE A 306 -0.25 -13.71 -3.90
CA PHE A 306 -1.61 -13.50 -4.40
C PHE A 306 -2.63 -14.37 -3.65
N GLN A 307 -2.23 -15.56 -3.21
CA GLN A 307 -3.16 -16.44 -2.50
C GLN A 307 -3.43 -15.97 -1.07
N PHE A 308 -2.49 -15.25 -0.45
CA PHE A 308 -2.73 -14.54 0.81
C PHE A 308 -3.83 -13.49 0.63
N LYS A 309 -3.71 -12.65 -0.39
CA LYS A 309 -4.71 -11.62 -0.72
C LYS A 309 -6.10 -12.22 -0.90
N TYR A 310 -6.22 -13.30 -1.67
CA TYR A 310 -7.52 -13.91 -1.94
C TYR A 310 -8.14 -14.58 -0.71
N VAL A 311 -7.34 -15.26 0.12
CA VAL A 311 -7.82 -15.85 1.38
C VAL A 311 -8.33 -14.76 2.31
N VAL A 312 -7.59 -13.65 2.48
CA VAL A 312 -8.02 -12.52 3.31
C VAL A 312 -9.30 -11.89 2.76
N ARG A 313 -9.37 -11.56 1.48
CA ARG A 313 -10.57 -11.02 0.84
C ARG A 313 -11.78 -11.94 1.03
N ASN A 314 -11.61 -13.25 0.83
CA ASN A 314 -12.71 -14.20 0.99
C ASN A 314 -13.21 -14.28 2.43
N ALA A 315 -12.37 -14.04 3.42
CA ALA A 315 -12.77 -13.98 4.83
C ALA A 315 -13.53 -12.69 5.14
N THR A 316 -12.96 -11.54 4.77
CA THR A 316 -13.50 -10.20 5.08
C THR A 316 -14.80 -9.91 4.33
N ASP A 317 -14.82 -10.05 3.01
CA ASP A 317 -15.98 -9.67 2.18
C ASP A 317 -17.23 -10.51 2.50
N ASN A 318 -17.04 -11.74 2.95
CA ASN A 318 -18.14 -12.62 3.36
C ASN A 318 -18.43 -12.57 4.87
N GLY A 319 -17.59 -11.92 5.68
CA GLY A 319 -17.70 -11.92 7.14
C GLY A 319 -17.50 -13.31 7.75
N VAL A 320 -16.74 -14.19 7.09
CA VAL A 320 -16.49 -15.58 7.50
C VAL A 320 -15.01 -15.74 7.82
N TRP A 321 -14.62 -15.32 9.01
CA TRP A 321 -13.24 -15.21 9.43
C TRP A 321 -12.51 -16.56 9.52
N SER A 322 -13.22 -17.67 9.76
CA SER A 322 -12.64 -19.02 9.70
C SER A 322 -12.00 -19.37 8.34
N ARG A 323 -12.35 -18.65 7.26
CA ARG A 323 -11.71 -18.84 5.95
C ARG A 323 -10.22 -18.50 5.94
N LEU A 324 -9.72 -17.77 6.92
CA LEU A 324 -8.28 -17.54 7.10
C LEU A 324 -7.49 -18.84 7.40
N THR A 325 -8.17 -19.92 7.75
CA THR A 325 -7.58 -21.26 7.92
C THR A 325 -7.75 -22.17 6.72
N THR A 326 -8.23 -21.67 5.58
CA THR A 326 -8.54 -22.46 4.40
C THR A 326 -7.70 -22.07 3.18
N GLN A 327 -7.86 -22.80 2.12
CA GLN A 327 -7.29 -22.52 0.80
C GLN A 327 -8.18 -21.56 0.00
N ASN A 328 -7.59 -20.87 -0.96
CA ASN A 328 -8.32 -20.25 -2.07
C ASN A 328 -8.14 -21.12 -3.31
N ASP A 329 -9.21 -21.67 -3.86
CA ASP A 329 -9.20 -22.51 -5.06
C ASP A 329 -8.12 -23.61 -5.03
N GLY A 330 -8.01 -24.30 -3.89
CA GLY A 330 -7.01 -25.36 -3.68
C GLY A 330 -5.58 -24.87 -3.40
N ASN A 331 -5.37 -23.55 -3.26
CA ASN A 331 -4.07 -22.95 -3.02
C ASN A 331 -3.96 -22.38 -1.60
N TRP A 332 -2.94 -22.80 -0.84
CA TRP A 332 -2.54 -22.15 0.40
C TRP A 332 -1.78 -20.87 0.12
N PRO A 333 -1.85 -19.85 0.98
CA PRO A 333 -0.91 -18.72 0.95
C PRO A 333 0.55 -19.20 1.01
N LEU A 334 1.45 -18.50 0.35
CA LEU A 334 2.87 -18.80 0.34
C LEU A 334 3.48 -18.79 1.76
N VAL A 335 2.95 -17.91 2.65
CA VAL A 335 3.35 -17.83 4.06
C VAL A 335 2.82 -18.97 4.92
N SER A 336 1.87 -19.78 4.43
CA SER A 336 1.21 -20.80 5.22
C SER A 336 2.15 -21.94 5.64
N SER A 337 2.00 -22.42 6.89
CA SER A 337 2.66 -23.66 7.35
C SER A 337 2.19 -24.89 6.58
N ASN A 338 1.00 -24.85 5.99
CA ASN A 338 0.43 -25.95 5.19
C ASN A 338 1.00 -26.00 3.77
N PHE A 339 1.75 -24.96 3.35
CA PHE A 339 2.49 -24.94 2.09
C PHE A 339 3.98 -25.14 2.35
N GLU A 340 4.53 -26.27 1.89
CA GLU A 340 5.94 -26.64 2.03
C GLU A 340 6.51 -26.37 3.45
N GLN A 341 5.69 -26.57 4.48
CA GLN A 341 6.05 -26.31 5.89
C GLN A 341 6.53 -24.88 6.16
N GLY A 342 6.10 -23.92 5.33
CA GLY A 342 6.47 -22.50 5.43
C GLY A 342 7.87 -22.16 4.91
N LYS A 343 8.47 -23.00 4.11
CA LYS A 343 9.81 -22.81 3.52
C LYS A 343 9.94 -21.51 2.71
N TYR A 344 8.82 -21.04 2.11
CA TYR A 344 8.81 -19.87 1.23
C TYR A 344 8.40 -18.57 1.91
N ARG A 345 8.19 -18.54 3.22
CA ARG A 345 7.79 -17.32 3.98
C ARG A 345 8.73 -16.16 3.73
N ARG A 346 10.04 -16.40 3.72
CA ARG A 346 11.07 -15.40 3.46
C ARG A 346 10.81 -14.65 2.14
N TYR A 347 10.41 -15.39 1.12
CA TYR A 347 10.21 -14.89 -0.23
C TYR A 347 8.76 -14.49 -0.53
N ALA A 348 7.92 -14.35 0.48
CA ALA A 348 6.54 -13.94 0.35
C ALA A 348 6.39 -12.45 0.65
N VAL A 349 6.03 -11.64 -0.34
CA VAL A 349 5.57 -10.27 -0.13
C VAL A 349 4.04 -10.31 -0.06
N THR A 350 3.51 -10.15 1.17
CA THR A 350 2.07 -10.23 1.43
C THR A 350 1.39 -8.90 1.17
N PHE A 351 0.17 -8.93 0.65
CA PHE A 351 -0.65 -7.74 0.42
C PHE A 351 -2.13 -8.11 0.53
N VAL A 352 -3.00 -7.13 0.73
CA VAL A 352 -4.45 -7.31 0.80
C VAL A 352 -5.19 -6.59 -0.31
N GLU A 353 -4.57 -5.59 -0.92
CA GLU A 353 -5.04 -4.85 -2.08
C GLU A 353 -3.86 -4.26 -2.85
N ASN A 354 -4.03 -4.04 -4.17
CA ASN A 354 -3.07 -3.36 -5.04
C ASN A 354 -3.79 -2.61 -6.17
N HIS A 355 -3.01 -1.92 -7.03
CA HIS A 355 -3.50 -1.10 -8.14
C HIS A 355 -4.24 -1.88 -9.24
N ASP A 356 -4.03 -3.20 -9.36
CA ASP A 356 -4.70 -4.04 -10.35
C ASP A 356 -5.97 -4.70 -9.83
N THR A 357 -6.05 -4.89 -8.52
CA THR A 357 -7.19 -5.57 -7.89
C THR A 357 -8.20 -4.61 -7.27
N GLN A 358 -7.86 -3.35 -7.10
CA GLN A 358 -8.75 -2.31 -6.57
C GLN A 358 -10.02 -2.10 -7.42
N LEU A 359 -11.03 -1.53 -6.81
CA LEU A 359 -12.13 -0.92 -7.55
C LEU A 359 -11.63 0.39 -8.18
N ARG A 360 -11.67 0.49 -9.52
CA ARG A 360 -11.23 1.68 -10.27
C ARG A 360 -12.36 2.68 -10.45
N ASN A 361 -12.02 3.92 -10.79
CA ASN A 361 -12.99 5.01 -11.00
C ASN A 361 -14.01 4.73 -12.13
N ASP A 362 -13.64 3.94 -13.13
CA ASP A 362 -14.52 3.50 -14.21
C ASP A 362 -15.46 2.35 -13.82
N GLY A 363 -15.39 1.90 -12.56
CA GLY A 363 -16.16 0.78 -12.04
C GLY A 363 -15.56 -0.61 -12.35
N SER A 364 -14.46 -0.67 -13.09
CA SER A 364 -13.75 -1.94 -13.32
C SER A 364 -13.01 -2.38 -12.08
N SER A 365 -12.86 -3.69 -11.91
CA SER A 365 -12.14 -4.26 -10.77
C SER A 365 -11.76 -5.71 -11.03
N ASN A 366 -10.71 -6.18 -10.33
CA ASN A 366 -10.27 -7.57 -10.41
C ASN A 366 -10.18 -8.19 -9.02
N GLY A 367 -11.34 -8.29 -8.37
CA GLY A 367 -11.48 -8.88 -7.03
C GLY A 367 -11.02 -7.99 -5.89
N PRO A 368 -11.55 -6.76 -5.77
CA PRO A 368 -11.16 -5.80 -4.74
C PRO A 368 -11.54 -6.26 -3.34
N LEU A 369 -10.82 -5.74 -2.35
CA LEU A 369 -11.21 -5.81 -0.93
C LEU A 369 -12.36 -4.82 -0.69
N LYS A 370 -13.52 -5.30 -0.22
CA LYS A 370 -14.74 -4.46 -0.09
C LYS A 370 -15.07 -4.07 1.33
N LYS A 371 -14.55 -4.79 2.33
CA LYS A 371 -14.90 -4.60 3.74
C LYS A 371 -13.70 -4.86 4.64
N ASP A 372 -13.80 -4.35 5.87
CA ASP A 372 -12.88 -4.67 6.96
C ASP A 372 -11.40 -4.39 6.63
N THR A 373 -11.14 -3.32 5.88
CA THR A 373 -9.79 -2.90 5.45
C THR A 373 -8.80 -2.86 6.62
N LEU A 374 -9.21 -2.32 7.78
CA LEU A 374 -8.36 -2.27 8.97
C LEU A 374 -8.02 -3.68 9.49
N ALA A 375 -9.01 -4.56 9.61
CA ALA A 375 -8.78 -5.93 10.09
C ALA A 375 -7.95 -6.76 9.09
N ALA A 376 -8.13 -6.54 7.78
CA ALA A 376 -7.31 -7.17 6.75
C ALA A 376 -5.84 -6.77 6.88
N ASN A 377 -5.55 -5.46 7.02
CA ASN A 377 -4.19 -4.96 7.25
C ASN A 377 -3.63 -5.44 8.59
N ALA A 378 -4.45 -5.47 9.66
CA ALA A 378 -4.03 -5.98 10.96
C ALA A 378 -3.65 -7.47 10.89
N TYR A 379 -4.43 -8.28 10.18
CA TYR A 379 -4.04 -9.67 9.94
C TYR A 379 -2.72 -9.77 9.17
N MET A 380 -2.55 -9.03 8.09
CA MET A 380 -1.33 -9.00 7.30
C MET A 380 -0.11 -8.61 8.15
N MET A 381 -0.22 -7.57 8.98
CA MET A 381 0.87 -7.11 9.85
C MET A 381 1.26 -8.13 10.92
N ALA A 382 0.33 -8.97 11.36
CA ALA A 382 0.59 -10.02 12.35
C ALA A 382 1.24 -11.27 11.74
N MET A 383 1.22 -11.43 10.40
CA MET A 383 1.69 -12.64 9.72
C MET A 383 3.17 -12.58 9.34
N PRO A 384 3.84 -13.75 9.09
CA PRO A 384 5.15 -13.79 8.47
C PRO A 384 5.12 -13.25 7.03
N GLY A 385 6.25 -13.22 6.36
CA GLY A 385 6.43 -12.57 5.08
C GLY A 385 6.70 -11.06 5.25
N THR A 386 6.82 -10.35 4.15
CA THR A 386 6.99 -8.89 4.15
C THR A 386 5.68 -8.23 3.76
N PRO A 387 5.01 -7.50 4.68
CA PRO A 387 3.76 -6.82 4.36
C PRO A 387 3.97 -5.67 3.37
N CYS A 388 3.10 -5.58 2.36
CA CYS A 388 3.01 -4.44 1.45
C CYS A 388 1.65 -3.76 1.63
N VAL A 389 1.67 -2.54 2.16
CA VAL A 389 0.47 -1.70 2.36
C VAL A 389 0.13 -1.00 1.06
N PHE A 390 -1.14 -0.90 0.74
CA PHE A 390 -1.63 -0.16 -0.42
C PHE A 390 -1.85 1.32 -0.08
N LEU A 391 -1.44 2.24 -0.96
CA LEU A 391 -1.48 3.69 -0.69
C LEU A 391 -2.86 4.20 -0.21
N PRO A 392 -4.01 3.88 -0.83
CA PRO A 392 -5.31 4.30 -0.33
C PRO A 392 -5.57 3.88 1.12
N HIS A 393 -5.18 2.67 1.52
CA HIS A 393 -5.30 2.22 2.91
C HIS A 393 -4.45 3.06 3.86
N TRP A 394 -3.24 3.45 3.43
CA TRP A 394 -2.40 4.36 4.19
C TRP A 394 -3.01 5.75 4.32
N LEU A 395 -3.52 6.32 3.24
CA LEU A 395 -4.12 7.65 3.24
C LEU A 395 -5.36 7.73 4.15
N ASP A 396 -6.18 6.67 4.16
CA ASP A 396 -7.39 6.61 4.98
C ASP A 396 -7.12 6.29 6.45
N TYR A 397 -6.06 5.50 6.75
CA TYR A 397 -5.87 4.88 8.07
C TYR A 397 -4.44 5.01 8.60
N ALA A 398 -3.70 6.08 8.27
CA ALA A 398 -2.29 6.21 8.64
C ALA A 398 -2.01 6.01 10.14
N PRO A 399 -2.77 6.59 11.10
CA PRO A 399 -2.52 6.35 12.53
C PRO A 399 -2.65 4.87 12.93
N GLN A 400 -3.69 4.18 12.44
CA GLN A 400 -3.94 2.77 12.74
C GLN A 400 -2.86 1.87 12.11
N ILE A 401 -2.44 2.16 10.87
CA ILE A 401 -1.37 1.42 10.20
C ILE A 401 -0.04 1.63 10.93
N LYS A 402 0.28 2.87 11.36
CA LYS A 402 1.44 3.15 12.21
C LYS A 402 1.43 2.31 13.49
N THR A 403 0.28 2.21 14.15
CA THR A 403 0.09 1.39 15.36
C THR A 403 0.34 -0.10 15.08
N MET A 404 -0.23 -0.64 13.99
CA MET A 404 -0.04 -2.04 13.59
C MET A 404 1.42 -2.35 13.27
N VAL A 405 2.09 -1.48 12.51
CA VAL A 405 3.52 -1.61 12.17
C VAL A 405 4.40 -1.53 13.42
N ALA A 406 4.10 -0.59 14.32
CA ALA A 406 4.82 -0.47 15.58
C ALA A 406 4.70 -1.73 16.45
N ALA A 407 3.50 -2.32 16.51
CA ALA A 407 3.28 -3.58 17.23
C ALA A 407 4.05 -4.75 16.58
N ARG A 408 4.03 -4.87 15.24
CA ARG A 408 4.82 -5.86 14.48
C ARG A 408 6.32 -5.74 14.79
N LYS A 409 6.87 -4.53 14.72
CA LYS A 409 8.30 -4.24 14.99
C LYS A 409 8.65 -4.53 16.45
N ALA A 410 7.82 -4.10 17.40
CA ALA A 410 8.02 -4.37 18.84
C ALA A 410 7.94 -5.86 19.17
N ALA A 411 7.07 -6.61 18.52
CA ALA A 411 6.97 -8.05 18.66
C ALA A 411 8.14 -8.81 17.99
N GLY A 412 8.97 -8.15 17.17
CA GLY A 412 10.07 -8.77 16.43
C GLY A 412 9.60 -9.77 15.38
N ILE A 413 8.44 -9.52 14.75
CA ILE A 413 7.94 -10.33 13.64
C ILE A 413 8.72 -9.99 12.39
N ASN A 414 9.17 -11.01 11.67
CA ASN A 414 9.93 -10.90 10.45
C ASN A 414 9.41 -11.85 9.36
N SER A 415 10.03 -11.82 8.19
CA SER A 415 9.62 -12.60 7.02
C SER A 415 9.63 -14.12 7.25
N GLU A 416 10.47 -14.63 8.18
CA GLU A 416 10.62 -16.06 8.46
C GLU A 416 9.89 -16.50 9.75
N SER A 417 9.22 -15.60 10.45
CA SER A 417 8.38 -15.93 11.60
C SER A 417 7.37 -17.03 11.25
N SER A 418 6.90 -17.74 12.26
CA SER A 418 5.85 -18.75 12.12
C SER A 418 4.58 -18.31 12.84
N TYR A 419 3.46 -18.95 12.57
CA TYR A 419 2.22 -18.72 13.30
C TYR A 419 1.45 -20.01 13.52
N VAL A 420 0.61 -20.00 14.53
CA VAL A 420 -0.33 -21.09 14.82
C VAL A 420 -1.71 -20.49 15.08
N PRO A 421 -2.79 -21.10 14.57
CA PRO A 421 -4.15 -20.72 14.96
C PRO A 421 -4.33 -20.82 16.49
N PHE A 422 -5.02 -19.84 17.07
CA PHE A 422 -5.41 -19.86 18.49
C PHE A 422 -6.89 -20.21 18.64
N ARG A 423 -7.75 -19.45 17.99
CA ARG A 423 -9.20 -19.69 17.93
C ARG A 423 -9.76 -19.32 16.56
N SER A 424 -10.76 -20.06 16.11
CA SER A 424 -11.39 -19.82 14.80
C SER A 424 -12.89 -20.14 14.88
N ALA A 425 -13.70 -19.21 14.37
CA ALA A 425 -15.13 -19.37 14.17
C ALA A 425 -15.58 -18.51 12.98
N THR A 426 -16.83 -18.63 12.56
CA THR A 426 -17.37 -17.78 11.48
C THR A 426 -17.16 -16.29 11.78
N SER A 427 -17.40 -15.84 13.02
CA SER A 427 -17.37 -14.42 13.41
C SER A 427 -15.99 -13.89 13.77
N TYR A 428 -14.96 -14.73 13.94
CA TYR A 428 -13.60 -14.32 14.30
C TYR A 428 -12.54 -15.33 13.89
N TYR A 429 -11.32 -14.85 13.81
CA TYR A 429 -10.11 -15.67 13.74
C TYR A 429 -9.03 -15.05 14.64
N SER A 430 -8.21 -15.90 15.25
CA SER A 430 -7.05 -15.47 16.02
C SER A 430 -5.88 -16.41 15.85
N CYS A 431 -4.67 -15.87 15.88
CA CYS A 431 -3.43 -16.63 15.76
C CYS A 431 -2.32 -16.06 16.66
N ILE A 432 -1.39 -16.92 17.02
CA ILE A 432 -0.17 -16.55 17.74
C ILE A 432 1.00 -16.61 16.75
N THR A 433 1.63 -15.47 16.52
CA THR A 433 2.86 -15.38 15.72
C THR A 433 4.06 -15.59 16.60
N LYS A 434 5.04 -16.35 16.08
CA LYS A 434 6.25 -16.77 16.79
C LYS A 434 7.49 -16.39 15.99
N THR A 435 8.51 -15.94 16.68
CA THR A 435 9.86 -15.77 16.15
C THR A 435 10.81 -16.55 17.06
N ASN A 436 11.68 -17.37 16.46
CA ASN A 436 12.58 -18.28 17.21
C ASN A 436 11.83 -19.15 18.23
N ASN A 437 10.68 -19.71 17.81
CA ASN A 437 9.76 -20.52 18.60
C ASN A 437 9.18 -19.82 19.86
N GLN A 438 9.40 -18.53 20.04
CA GLN A 438 8.81 -17.75 21.12
C GLN A 438 7.54 -17.06 20.67
N ASN A 439 6.48 -17.11 21.47
CA ASN A 439 5.26 -16.35 21.26
C ASN A 439 5.58 -14.85 21.27
N ARG A 440 5.16 -14.14 20.24
CA ARG A 440 5.46 -12.71 20.05
C ARG A 440 4.23 -11.84 20.03
N LEU A 441 3.19 -12.28 19.33
CA LEU A 441 1.96 -11.51 19.15
C LEU A 441 0.78 -12.48 19.06
N LEU A 442 -0.27 -12.24 19.82
CA LEU A 442 -1.58 -12.82 19.59
C LEU A 442 -2.41 -11.77 18.84
N ALA A 443 -2.81 -12.10 17.62
CA ALA A 443 -3.67 -11.25 16.80
C ALA A 443 -5.07 -11.84 16.74
N VAL A 444 -6.07 -10.97 16.84
CA VAL A 444 -7.49 -11.29 16.70
C VAL A 444 -8.08 -10.42 15.61
N VAL A 445 -8.86 -11.02 14.71
CA VAL A 445 -9.63 -10.30 13.68
C VAL A 445 -11.09 -10.78 13.66
N GLY A 446 -12.00 -9.86 13.31
CA GLY A 446 -13.44 -10.06 13.41
C GLY A 446 -14.00 -9.67 14.77
N ASN A 447 -14.85 -10.49 15.38
CA ASN A 447 -15.45 -10.22 16.69
C ASN A 447 -14.42 -10.42 17.82
N VAL A 448 -13.71 -9.34 18.17
CA VAL A 448 -12.67 -9.32 19.20
C VAL A 448 -13.24 -9.76 20.56
N ALA A 449 -14.42 -9.26 20.95
CA ALA A 449 -15.01 -9.54 22.25
C ALA A 449 -15.28 -11.05 22.48
N ALA A 450 -15.61 -11.79 21.42
CA ALA A 450 -15.83 -13.23 21.50
C ALA A 450 -14.53 -14.03 21.73
N VAL A 451 -13.35 -13.43 21.55
CA VAL A 451 -12.04 -14.07 21.82
C VAL A 451 -11.45 -13.62 23.14
N ASP A 452 -11.73 -12.41 23.58
CA ASP A 452 -11.20 -11.81 24.83
C ASP A 452 -11.42 -12.71 26.07
N GLU A 453 -12.55 -13.42 26.13
CA GLU A 453 -12.88 -14.32 27.26
C GLU A 453 -11.97 -15.55 27.32
N TYR A 454 -11.33 -15.92 26.21
CA TYR A 454 -10.40 -17.07 26.15
C TYR A 454 -8.93 -16.65 26.26
N VAL A 455 -8.65 -15.35 26.31
CA VAL A 455 -7.28 -14.84 26.41
C VAL A 455 -6.86 -14.91 27.89
N ASP A 456 -5.87 -15.74 28.19
CA ASP A 456 -5.27 -15.83 29.50
C ASP A 456 -4.48 -14.52 29.84
N LYS A 457 -5.06 -13.70 30.69
CA LYS A 457 -4.49 -12.40 31.09
C LYS A 457 -3.19 -12.51 31.86
N SER A 458 -2.88 -13.70 32.39
CA SER A 458 -1.57 -13.94 33.00
C SER A 458 -0.46 -14.12 31.97
N GLN A 459 -0.82 -14.45 30.72
CA GLN A 459 0.12 -14.67 29.63
C GLN A 459 0.10 -13.54 28.58
N TRP A 460 -1.01 -12.84 28.43
CA TRP A 460 -1.23 -11.87 27.36
C TRP A 460 -1.84 -10.57 27.85
N THR A 461 -1.29 -9.45 27.42
CA THR A 461 -1.86 -8.11 27.65
C THR A 461 -2.29 -7.52 26.32
N LYS A 462 -3.54 -7.02 26.23
CA LYS A 462 -4.00 -6.24 25.08
C LYS A 462 -3.20 -4.95 24.96
N VAL A 463 -2.64 -4.69 23.78
CA VAL A 463 -1.75 -3.53 23.55
C VAL A 463 -2.29 -2.55 22.52
N THR A 464 -3.21 -2.98 21.67
CA THR A 464 -3.96 -2.12 20.75
C THR A 464 -5.21 -2.81 20.28
N GLU A 465 -6.23 -2.03 19.92
CA GLU A 465 -7.44 -2.51 19.28
C GLU A 465 -8.01 -1.44 18.32
N GLY A 466 -8.79 -1.91 17.36
CA GLY A 466 -9.52 -1.07 16.44
C GLY A 466 -10.72 -1.80 15.85
N TYR A 467 -11.28 -1.27 14.75
CA TYR A 467 -12.43 -1.87 14.13
C TYR A 467 -12.12 -3.28 13.63
N HIS A 468 -12.73 -4.28 14.27
CA HIS A 468 -12.59 -5.70 13.99
C HIS A 468 -11.17 -6.28 14.12
N TYR A 469 -10.30 -5.67 14.96
CA TYR A 469 -9.01 -6.27 15.29
C TYR A 469 -8.53 -5.90 16.70
N ALA A 470 -7.68 -6.76 17.28
CA ALA A 470 -6.90 -6.48 18.47
C ALA A 470 -5.58 -7.25 18.46
N TYR A 471 -4.56 -6.66 19.12
CA TYR A 471 -3.28 -7.30 19.36
C TYR A 471 -2.98 -7.42 20.86
N TYR A 472 -2.33 -8.52 21.21
CA TYR A 472 -1.88 -8.80 22.56
C TYR A 472 -0.40 -9.17 22.54
N MET A 473 0.37 -8.61 23.45
CA MET A 473 1.77 -8.99 23.65
C MET A 473 1.91 -9.92 24.87
N PRO A 474 2.92 -10.81 24.86
CA PRO A 474 3.16 -11.70 26.00
C PRO A 474 3.59 -10.89 27.22
N THR A 475 3.04 -11.24 28.39
CA THR A 475 3.34 -10.59 29.68
C THR A 475 4.81 -10.68 30.08
N THR A 476 5.54 -11.63 29.49
CA THR A 476 7.01 -11.74 29.61
C THR A 476 7.77 -10.55 29.06
N THR A 477 7.13 -9.64 28.34
CA THR A 477 7.71 -8.36 27.85
C THR A 477 8.14 -7.47 29.02
N LYS A 478 7.39 -7.48 30.15
CA LYS A 478 7.70 -6.76 31.39
C LYS A 478 7.95 -5.25 31.23
N ASN A 479 7.17 -4.60 30.34
CA ASN A 479 7.35 -3.17 30.09
C ASN A 479 6.01 -2.47 29.82
N ALA A 480 5.98 -1.14 30.00
CA ALA A 480 4.87 -0.33 29.56
C ALA A 480 4.84 -0.31 28.00
N TYR A 481 3.67 -0.18 27.43
CA TYR A 481 3.48 -0.03 25.99
C TYR A 481 2.51 1.12 25.69
N ALA A 482 2.88 1.95 24.72
CA ALA A 482 2.01 2.97 24.13
C ALA A 482 1.86 2.61 22.64
N ASP A 483 0.64 2.35 22.20
CA ASP A 483 0.37 1.75 20.89
C ASP A 483 0.71 2.68 19.72
N LEU A 484 0.41 3.98 19.82
CA LEU A 484 0.76 4.95 18.79
C LEU A 484 2.26 5.26 18.86
N PRO A 485 3.05 5.05 17.79
CA PRO A 485 4.47 5.37 17.78
C PRO A 485 4.74 6.88 17.76
N SER A 486 5.98 7.28 18.04
CA SER A 486 6.43 8.66 17.83
C SER A 486 6.25 9.06 16.37
N GLY A 487 5.92 10.34 16.09
CA GLY A 487 5.80 10.83 14.72
C GLY A 487 4.99 12.10 14.58
N LYS A 488 4.76 12.45 13.31
CA LYS A 488 3.87 13.53 12.91
C LYS A 488 2.46 12.98 12.66
N TYR A 489 1.45 13.73 13.08
CA TYR A 489 0.04 13.34 12.97
C TYR A 489 -0.81 14.57 12.65
N LYS A 490 -1.98 14.33 12.04
CA LYS A 490 -3.00 15.36 11.79
C LYS A 490 -4.23 15.11 12.66
N GLY A 491 -4.72 16.16 13.31
CA GLY A 491 -5.84 16.08 14.26
C GLY A 491 -5.47 15.38 15.57
N GLN A 492 -6.28 15.60 16.59
CA GLN A 492 -6.11 15.03 17.93
C GLN A 492 -5.99 13.50 17.87
N GLN A 493 -5.02 12.90 18.59
CA GLN A 493 -4.77 11.48 18.58
C GLN A 493 -5.20 10.81 19.90
N GLN A 494 -5.39 9.49 19.84
CA GLN A 494 -5.68 8.63 20.97
C GLN A 494 -4.54 7.62 21.11
N VAL A 495 -4.07 7.38 22.32
CA VAL A 495 -2.99 6.44 22.63
C VAL A 495 -3.45 5.50 23.73
N MET A 496 -3.43 4.19 23.48
CA MET A 496 -3.68 3.18 24.50
C MET A 496 -2.39 2.92 25.26
N LEU A 497 -2.46 3.03 26.59
CA LEU A 497 -1.36 2.71 27.50
C LEU A 497 -1.60 1.35 28.17
N SER A 498 -0.67 0.42 27.99
CA SER A 498 -0.78 -0.93 28.53
C SER A 498 0.41 -1.27 29.44
N ALA A 499 0.14 -1.92 30.59
CA ALA A 499 1.14 -2.55 31.42
C ALA A 499 1.29 -4.01 30.94
N VAL A 500 2.32 -4.28 30.14
CA VAL A 500 2.56 -5.63 29.59
C VAL A 500 3.36 -6.44 30.59
N THR A 501 2.67 -7.02 31.57
CA THR A 501 3.25 -7.78 32.69
C THR A 501 2.20 -8.73 33.27
N ASP A 502 2.65 -9.78 33.96
CA ASP A 502 1.84 -10.67 34.82
C ASP A 502 1.81 -10.23 36.29
N ASP A 503 2.45 -9.11 36.63
CA ASP A 503 2.42 -8.58 38.00
C ASP A 503 1.00 -8.15 38.39
N GLU A 504 0.45 -8.69 39.46
CA GLU A 504 -0.90 -8.38 39.92
C GLU A 504 -1.02 -6.89 40.35
N GLY A 505 -2.12 -6.25 39.95
CA GLY A 505 -2.38 -4.83 40.26
C GLY A 505 -1.46 -3.84 39.56
N ALA A 506 -0.78 -4.26 38.49
CA ALA A 506 0.05 -3.39 37.68
C ALA A 506 -0.77 -2.29 37.02
N LYS A 507 -0.31 -1.05 37.11
CA LYS A 507 -0.84 0.15 36.44
C LYS A 507 0.22 0.77 35.53
N VAL A 508 -0.18 1.70 34.71
CA VAL A 508 0.74 2.57 33.97
C VAL A 508 0.77 3.94 34.59
N VAL A 509 1.97 4.41 34.96
CA VAL A 509 2.20 5.82 35.35
C VAL A 509 2.76 6.55 34.11
N TYR A 510 2.30 7.77 33.91
CA TYR A 510 2.76 8.54 32.74
C TYR A 510 2.80 10.04 32.98
N THR A 511 3.54 10.74 32.09
CA THR A 511 3.58 12.21 31.93
C THR A 511 3.43 12.55 30.47
N THR A 512 2.98 13.77 30.14
CA THR A 512 2.82 14.24 28.76
C THR A 512 3.67 15.48 28.46
N ASP A 513 4.43 15.96 29.44
CA ASP A 513 5.30 17.12 29.36
C ASP A 513 6.81 16.78 29.22
N GLY A 514 7.12 15.48 29.07
CA GLY A 514 8.47 14.97 28.91
C GLY A 514 9.22 14.80 30.27
N THR A 515 8.62 15.13 31.39
CA THR A 515 9.20 14.83 32.70
C THR A 515 9.25 13.32 32.95
N THR A 516 10.21 12.86 33.74
CA THR A 516 10.33 11.44 34.11
C THR A 516 9.20 11.06 35.07
N PRO A 517 8.35 10.06 34.75
CA PRO A 517 7.30 9.63 35.66
C PRO A 517 7.88 9.05 36.95
N THR A 518 7.17 9.28 38.02
CA THR A 518 7.46 8.77 39.38
C THR A 518 6.27 7.99 39.92
N ALA A 519 6.38 7.32 41.03
CA ALA A 519 5.26 6.61 41.65
C ALA A 519 4.08 7.53 42.03
N SER A 520 4.29 8.84 42.12
CA SER A 520 3.26 9.85 42.37
C SER A 520 2.68 10.51 41.11
N SER A 521 3.19 10.17 39.92
CA SER A 521 2.68 10.64 38.68
C SER A 521 1.27 10.06 38.38
N THR A 522 0.57 10.60 37.41
CA THR A 522 -0.74 10.08 36.99
C THR A 522 -0.67 8.59 36.70
N ALA A 523 -1.46 7.80 37.40
CA ALA A 523 -1.53 6.35 37.27
C ALA A 523 -2.88 5.94 36.67
N VAL A 524 -2.86 5.06 35.68
CA VAL A 524 -4.05 4.55 35.01
C VAL A 524 -4.02 3.03 34.88
N GLU A 525 -5.18 2.42 34.75
CA GLU A 525 -5.29 0.97 34.50
C GLU A 525 -4.73 0.61 33.14
N SER A 526 -4.23 -0.62 32.98
CA SER A 526 -3.79 -1.14 31.66
C SER A 526 -4.94 -1.11 30.67
N GLY A 527 -4.68 -0.64 29.43
CA GLY A 527 -5.68 -0.46 28.37
C GLY A 527 -6.36 0.91 28.40
N THR A 528 -5.95 1.85 29.27
CA THR A 528 -6.51 3.20 29.29
C THR A 528 -6.08 3.99 28.06
N ILE A 529 -7.04 4.68 27.43
CA ILE A 529 -6.80 5.57 26.29
C ILE A 529 -6.52 6.98 26.81
N VAL A 530 -5.41 7.56 26.39
CA VAL A 530 -4.98 8.93 26.69
C VAL A 530 -5.04 9.76 25.42
N THR A 531 -5.55 10.97 25.54
CA THR A 531 -5.65 11.92 24.42
C THR A 531 -4.35 12.72 24.26
N ILE A 532 -3.82 12.77 23.05
CA ILE A 532 -2.70 13.62 22.64
C ILE A 532 -3.26 14.83 21.90
N PRO A 533 -3.12 16.05 22.46
CA PRO A 533 -3.67 17.27 21.88
C PRO A 533 -2.86 17.75 20.67
N ILE A 534 -3.42 18.74 19.95
CA ILE A 534 -2.69 19.52 18.96
C ILE A 534 -1.45 20.16 19.58
N GLY A 535 -0.33 20.14 18.86
CA GLY A 535 0.98 20.64 19.30
C GLY A 535 2.00 19.53 19.55
N ASN A 536 3.07 19.89 20.22
CA ASN A 536 4.14 18.95 20.59
C ASN A 536 3.87 18.33 21.96
N THR A 537 3.87 17.01 22.03
CA THR A 537 3.72 16.25 23.27
C THR A 537 4.86 15.26 23.40
N THR A 538 5.50 15.18 24.59
CA THR A 538 6.43 14.13 24.94
C THR A 538 5.81 13.28 26.05
N LEU A 539 5.27 12.12 25.67
CA LEU A 539 4.72 11.13 26.58
C LEU A 539 5.85 10.22 27.10
N LYS A 540 5.95 10.08 28.42
CA LYS A 540 6.78 9.05 29.08
C LYS A 540 5.91 8.18 29.96
N ALA A 541 6.13 6.86 29.92
CA ALA A 541 5.34 5.94 30.72
C ALA A 541 6.20 4.79 31.28
N ALA A 542 5.78 4.24 32.42
CA ALA A 542 6.39 3.07 33.04
C ALA A 542 5.32 2.23 33.78
N ILE A 543 5.63 0.99 34.08
CA ILE A 543 4.78 0.13 34.92
C ILE A 543 4.92 0.57 36.38
N LEU A 544 3.81 0.62 37.13
CA LEU A 544 3.73 0.83 38.57
C LEU A 544 3.12 -0.41 39.22
N VAL A 545 3.85 -1.04 40.18
CA VAL A 545 3.39 -2.19 40.95
C VAL A 545 3.72 -1.94 42.43
N GLY A 546 2.72 -2.01 43.30
CA GLY A 546 2.94 -1.84 44.73
C GLY A 546 3.60 -0.50 45.11
N GLY A 547 3.37 0.56 44.33
CA GLY A 547 3.98 1.89 44.56
C GLY A 547 5.43 2.03 44.06
N GLN A 548 5.95 1.07 43.29
CA GLN A 548 7.29 1.09 42.72
C GLN A 548 7.25 0.99 41.21
N LEU A 549 8.13 1.73 40.52
CA LEU A 549 8.31 1.61 39.10
C LEU A 549 9.01 0.31 38.72
N LYS A 550 8.54 -0.35 37.65
CA LYS A 550 9.15 -1.56 37.08
C LYS A 550 9.30 -1.41 35.57
N GLY A 551 10.28 -2.13 35.03
CA GLY A 551 10.63 -2.07 33.60
C GLY A 551 11.29 -0.74 33.20
N ASP A 552 11.44 -0.54 31.89
CA ASP A 552 12.03 0.68 31.34
C ASP A 552 10.98 1.80 31.20
N ILE A 553 11.45 3.04 31.27
CA ILE A 553 10.60 4.20 30.94
C ILE A 553 10.57 4.34 29.44
N ILE A 554 9.41 4.07 28.83
CA ILE A 554 9.21 4.33 27.41
C ILE A 554 9.02 5.82 27.15
N THR A 555 9.45 6.28 26.00
CA THR A 555 9.25 7.66 25.53
C THR A 555 8.61 7.67 24.14
N ARG A 556 7.61 8.54 23.97
CA ARG A 556 6.97 8.81 22.67
C ARG A 556 6.89 10.32 22.47
N THR A 557 7.25 10.79 21.28
CA THR A 557 7.17 12.20 20.90
C THR A 557 6.19 12.36 19.76
N TYR A 558 5.21 13.24 19.94
CA TYR A 558 4.16 13.50 18.97
C TYR A 558 4.23 14.96 18.53
N ASN A 559 4.22 15.19 17.24
CA ASN A 559 3.96 16.50 16.64
C ASN A 559 2.59 16.40 15.95
N VAL A 560 1.57 16.99 16.56
CA VAL A 560 0.19 16.91 16.10
C VAL A 560 -0.24 18.23 15.51
N GLU A 561 -0.44 18.28 14.20
CA GLU A 561 -0.98 19.42 13.47
C GLU A 561 -2.51 19.41 13.45
N LEU A 562 -3.11 20.55 13.12
CA LEU A 562 -4.54 20.60 12.81
C LEU A 562 -4.86 19.64 11.65
N SER A 563 -5.97 18.93 11.72
CA SER A 563 -6.46 18.19 10.57
C SER A 563 -6.79 19.15 9.41
N ASP A 564 -6.68 18.69 8.19
CA ASP A 564 -6.91 19.55 7.02
C ASP A 564 -8.34 20.14 7.01
N LYS A 565 -9.32 19.41 7.57
CA LYS A 565 -10.68 19.91 7.76
C LYS A 565 -10.80 21.01 8.83
N ASP A 566 -9.90 21.05 9.82
CA ASP A 566 -9.93 21.98 10.95
C ASP A 566 -8.99 23.18 10.74
N LYS A 567 -8.15 23.16 9.68
CA LYS A 567 -7.32 24.32 9.33
C LYS A 567 -8.17 25.53 9.01
N PRO A 568 -7.87 26.71 9.57
CA PRO A 568 -8.49 27.94 9.15
C PRO A 568 -8.26 28.19 7.66
N VAL A 569 -9.30 28.62 6.96
CA VAL A 569 -9.21 29.03 5.56
C VAL A 569 -9.19 30.53 5.48
N GLU A 570 -8.26 31.11 4.76
CA GLU A 570 -8.23 32.54 4.44
C GLU A 570 -9.24 32.81 3.33
N ILE A 571 -10.29 33.61 3.67
CA ILE A 571 -11.29 33.99 2.68
C ILE A 571 -10.73 35.12 1.83
N PRO A 572 -10.60 34.97 0.50
CA PRO A 572 -10.14 36.05 -0.35
C PRO A 572 -11.06 37.24 -0.33
N ASP A 573 -10.52 38.47 -0.37
CA ASP A 573 -11.25 39.73 -0.32
C ASP A 573 -12.30 39.91 -1.42
N PHE A 574 -12.13 39.20 -2.54
CA PHE A 574 -13.10 39.21 -3.64
C PHE A 574 -14.36 38.39 -3.35
N CYS A 575 -14.38 37.57 -2.30
CA CYS A 575 -15.58 36.85 -1.86
C CYS A 575 -16.50 37.86 -1.13
N THR A 576 -17.55 38.29 -1.80
CA THR A 576 -18.50 39.27 -1.25
C THR A 576 -19.93 38.77 -1.38
N VAL A 577 -20.75 39.07 -0.37
CA VAL A 577 -22.20 38.82 -0.33
C VAL A 577 -22.93 40.15 -0.33
N ASN A 578 -23.77 40.40 -1.32
CA ASN A 578 -24.58 41.61 -1.38
C ASN A 578 -25.80 41.47 -0.47
N LYS A 579 -26.37 42.61 -0.06
CA LYS A 579 -27.56 42.62 0.78
C LYS A 579 -28.73 41.89 0.13
N GLY A 580 -29.25 40.89 0.86
CA GLY A 580 -30.35 40.02 0.41
C GLY A 580 -29.95 38.95 -0.62
N GLU A 581 -28.69 38.84 -0.94
CA GLU A 581 -28.19 37.79 -1.85
C GLU A 581 -28.22 36.41 -1.18
N THR A 582 -28.64 35.41 -1.93
CA THR A 582 -28.44 34.01 -1.52
C THR A 582 -27.35 33.39 -2.37
N CYS A 583 -26.25 33.06 -1.72
CA CYS A 583 -25.06 32.53 -2.40
C CYS A 583 -24.23 31.62 -1.51
N ALA A 584 -23.30 30.90 -2.15
CA ALA A 584 -22.25 30.11 -1.50
C ALA A 584 -20.97 30.17 -2.33
N PHE A 585 -19.84 30.04 -1.67
CA PHE A 585 -18.51 29.99 -2.28
C PHE A 585 -17.93 28.58 -2.16
N PHE A 586 -17.20 28.18 -3.17
CA PHE A 586 -16.48 26.91 -3.18
C PHE A 586 -15.04 27.11 -3.61
N GLU A 587 -14.10 26.65 -2.77
CA GLU A 587 -12.69 26.60 -3.07
C GLU A 587 -12.36 25.20 -3.60
N ALA A 588 -12.04 25.11 -4.90
CA ALA A 588 -11.77 23.88 -5.60
C ALA A 588 -10.26 23.64 -5.69
N ALA A 589 -9.83 22.41 -5.35
CA ALA A 589 -8.45 21.95 -5.53
C ALA A 589 -8.04 22.01 -7.01
N PRO A 590 -6.73 22.08 -7.34
CA PRO A 590 -6.24 22.12 -8.72
C PRO A 590 -6.69 20.94 -9.60
N SER A 591 -6.94 19.78 -8.99
CA SER A 591 -7.49 18.60 -9.67
C SER A 591 -8.94 18.77 -10.16
N TRP A 592 -9.67 19.74 -9.59
CA TRP A 592 -10.99 20.13 -10.06
C TRP A 592 -10.86 21.21 -11.13
N ASN A 593 -10.48 20.79 -12.33
CA ASN A 593 -10.03 21.67 -13.42
C ASN A 593 -11.14 22.07 -14.41
N GLU A 594 -12.36 21.56 -14.22
CA GLU A 594 -13.53 21.90 -15.02
C GLU A 594 -14.39 22.99 -14.36
N THR A 595 -15.53 23.31 -14.97
CA THR A 595 -16.48 24.25 -14.37
C THR A 595 -17.11 23.65 -13.13
N ILE A 596 -17.00 24.36 -12.00
CA ILE A 596 -17.67 23.95 -10.77
C ILE A 596 -19.18 24.18 -10.91
N MET A 597 -19.93 23.10 -10.66
CA MET A 597 -21.38 23.11 -10.63
C MET A 597 -21.88 23.05 -9.20
N CYS A 598 -23.06 23.64 -8.97
CA CYS A 598 -23.73 23.64 -7.69
C CYS A 598 -25.11 22.97 -7.80
N TRP A 599 -25.41 22.09 -6.84
CA TRP A 599 -26.73 21.52 -6.62
C TRP A 599 -27.21 21.89 -5.21
N ALA A 600 -28.27 22.70 -5.12
CA ALA A 600 -28.78 23.23 -3.84
C ALA A 600 -30.27 22.95 -3.74
N TRP A 601 -30.73 22.37 -2.63
CA TRP A 601 -32.11 21.91 -2.46
C TRP A 601 -32.61 21.95 -1.01
N ASP A 602 -33.93 21.83 -0.87
CA ASP A 602 -34.66 21.40 0.31
C ASP A 602 -35.80 20.45 -0.13
N THR A 603 -37.06 20.82 0.00
CA THR A 603 -38.21 20.13 -0.61
C THR A 603 -38.37 20.49 -2.10
N GLN A 604 -37.65 21.49 -2.58
CA GLN A 604 -37.54 21.91 -3.98
C GLN A 604 -36.07 22.06 -4.37
N ASN A 605 -35.80 22.16 -5.68
CA ASN A 605 -34.46 22.40 -6.19
C ASN A 605 -34.28 23.86 -6.57
N TYR A 606 -33.14 24.44 -6.18
CA TYR A 606 -32.80 25.86 -6.43
C TYR A 606 -31.82 26.04 -7.59
N THR A 607 -31.34 24.99 -8.20
CA THR A 607 -30.28 24.95 -9.22
C THR A 607 -30.73 24.34 -10.56
N GLY A 608 -32.03 24.06 -10.72
CA GLY A 608 -32.61 23.41 -11.91
C GLY A 608 -32.95 21.96 -11.66
N ASP A 609 -33.60 21.32 -12.64
CA ASP A 609 -34.21 19.99 -12.47
C ASP A 609 -33.28 18.84 -12.89
N ILE A 610 -32.07 19.16 -13.41
CA ILE A 610 -31.14 18.18 -13.96
C ILE A 610 -29.77 18.33 -13.33
N TRP A 611 -29.22 17.22 -12.81
CA TRP A 611 -27.83 17.12 -12.35
C TRP A 611 -26.87 17.44 -13.50
N PRO A 612 -25.75 18.14 -13.28
CA PRO A 612 -25.18 18.59 -12.00
C PRO A 612 -25.65 19.97 -11.52
N GLY A 613 -26.73 20.50 -12.01
CA GLY A 613 -27.32 21.75 -11.54
C GLY A 613 -26.81 23.00 -12.25
N GLN A 614 -26.53 24.06 -11.49
CA GLN A 614 -26.16 25.39 -12.02
C GLN A 614 -24.65 25.59 -11.97
N ALA A 615 -24.08 26.12 -13.06
CA ALA A 615 -22.66 26.49 -13.10
C ALA A 615 -22.35 27.63 -12.14
N CYS A 616 -21.28 27.51 -11.37
CA CYS A 616 -20.74 28.55 -10.52
C CYS A 616 -19.91 29.55 -11.34
N GLN A 617 -19.83 30.80 -10.87
CA GLN A 617 -18.95 31.81 -11.44
C GLN A 617 -17.56 31.69 -10.81
N LYS A 618 -16.51 31.56 -11.62
CA LYS A 618 -15.12 31.62 -11.14
C LYS A 618 -14.79 33.08 -10.76
N LEU A 619 -14.34 33.27 -9.52
CA LEU A 619 -13.97 34.58 -8.99
C LEU A 619 -12.48 34.91 -9.07
N GLY A 620 -11.63 33.89 -8.84
CA GLY A 620 -10.19 34.05 -8.78
C GLY A 620 -9.51 32.83 -8.19
N SER A 621 -8.33 33.03 -7.58
CA SER A 621 -7.62 32.00 -6.84
C SER A 621 -7.36 32.46 -5.41
N ALA A 622 -7.42 31.51 -4.48
CA ALA A 622 -7.00 31.71 -3.09
C ALA A 622 -5.47 31.77 -2.99
N SER A 623 -4.95 32.16 -1.82
CA SER A 623 -3.49 32.27 -1.56
C SER A 623 -2.72 30.96 -1.74
N ASN A 624 -3.39 29.83 -1.58
CA ASN A 624 -2.85 28.47 -1.79
C ASN A 624 -2.89 27.98 -3.25
N GLY A 625 -3.36 28.84 -4.19
CA GLY A 625 -3.47 28.52 -5.63
C GLY A 625 -4.78 27.83 -6.04
N ASN A 626 -5.63 27.46 -5.10
CA ASN A 626 -6.94 26.86 -5.38
C ASN A 626 -7.86 27.86 -6.08
N SER A 627 -8.69 27.39 -7.01
CA SER A 627 -9.67 28.26 -7.67
C SER A 627 -10.90 28.47 -6.79
N VAL A 628 -11.40 29.71 -6.74
CA VAL A 628 -12.58 30.09 -5.94
C VAL A 628 -13.75 30.40 -6.84
N TRP A 629 -14.88 29.79 -6.56
CA TRP A 629 -16.10 29.86 -7.33
C TRP A 629 -17.27 30.35 -6.46
N LYS A 630 -18.25 31.02 -7.06
CA LYS A 630 -19.47 31.49 -6.40
C LYS A 630 -20.70 30.98 -7.11
N TRP A 631 -21.59 30.34 -6.35
CA TRP A 631 -22.95 30.11 -6.76
C TRP A 631 -23.85 31.24 -6.22
N THR A 632 -24.76 31.73 -7.05
CA THR A 632 -25.76 32.76 -6.65
C THR A 632 -27.12 32.33 -7.16
N TYR A 633 -28.10 32.31 -6.28
CA TYR A 633 -29.49 32.13 -6.64
C TYR A 633 -30.11 33.41 -7.16
N THR A 634 -30.69 33.37 -8.35
CA THR A 634 -31.27 34.52 -9.04
C THR A 634 -32.82 34.56 -9.03
N GLY A 635 -33.44 33.53 -8.43
CA GLY A 635 -34.89 33.44 -8.32
C GLY A 635 -35.47 34.26 -7.16
N SER A 636 -36.80 34.35 -7.12
CA SER A 636 -37.52 34.98 -6.00
C SER A 636 -37.62 33.99 -4.84
N LEU A 637 -37.02 34.31 -3.69
CA LEU A 637 -36.98 33.44 -2.54
C LEU A 637 -38.08 33.77 -1.53
N THR A 638 -38.89 32.75 -1.24
CA THR A 638 -39.65 32.67 0.03
C THR A 638 -38.92 31.77 1.07
N THR A 639 -38.02 30.89 0.61
CA THR A 639 -37.24 29.95 1.42
C THR A 639 -35.80 29.89 0.90
N ARG A 640 -34.86 29.35 1.67
CA ARG A 640 -33.46 29.08 1.27
C ARG A 640 -33.23 27.60 1.24
N PRO A 641 -32.23 27.10 0.43
CA PRO A 641 -31.83 25.70 0.44
C PRO A 641 -31.47 25.23 1.86
N GLN A 642 -31.63 23.95 2.13
CA GLN A 642 -31.14 23.32 3.34
C GLN A 642 -29.82 22.57 3.09
N PHE A 643 -29.64 22.12 1.87
CA PHE A 643 -28.46 21.32 1.46
C PHE A 643 -27.82 21.90 0.20
N ILE A 644 -26.55 21.60 0.02
CA ILE A 644 -25.74 22.02 -1.12
C ILE A 644 -24.65 20.97 -1.42
N ILE A 645 -24.43 20.69 -2.71
CA ILE A 645 -23.33 19.92 -3.25
C ILE A 645 -22.56 20.79 -4.27
N PHE A 646 -21.26 20.67 -4.30
CA PHE A 646 -20.43 21.17 -5.40
C PHE A 646 -19.84 20.00 -6.17
N SER A 647 -19.68 20.14 -7.49
CA SER A 647 -19.09 19.11 -8.33
C SER A 647 -18.22 19.70 -9.43
N ASN A 648 -17.22 18.94 -9.87
CA ASN A 648 -16.37 19.24 -11.01
C ASN A 648 -17.10 18.76 -12.29
N ASN A 649 -17.99 19.60 -12.79
CA ASN A 649 -18.88 19.27 -13.92
C ASN A 649 -19.65 17.94 -13.76
N GLY A 650 -20.06 17.63 -12.51
CA GLY A 650 -20.82 16.42 -12.16
C GLY A 650 -20.02 15.35 -11.43
N SER A 651 -18.69 15.25 -11.66
CA SER A 651 -17.82 14.30 -10.97
C SER A 651 -16.34 14.76 -11.03
N PRO A 652 -15.55 14.63 -9.94
CA PRO A 652 -16.01 14.27 -8.59
C PRO A 652 -16.98 15.30 -7.99
N GLN A 653 -17.64 14.94 -6.90
CA GLN A 653 -18.54 15.82 -6.14
C GLN A 653 -18.19 15.79 -4.65
N THR A 654 -18.68 16.81 -3.92
CA THR A 654 -18.64 16.83 -2.45
C THR A 654 -19.71 15.92 -1.86
N ASP A 655 -19.62 15.71 -0.54
CA ASP A 655 -20.74 15.21 0.24
C ASP A 655 -21.91 16.23 0.24
N ASP A 656 -23.07 15.81 0.77
CA ASP A 656 -24.22 16.64 1.02
C ASP A 656 -23.93 17.57 2.20
N PHE A 657 -23.64 18.83 1.92
CA PHE A 657 -23.39 19.81 2.98
C PHE A 657 -24.67 20.52 3.40
N LYS A 658 -24.74 20.91 4.66
CA LYS A 658 -25.76 21.84 5.12
C LYS A 658 -25.50 23.21 4.49
N PHE A 659 -26.52 23.80 3.84
CA PHE A 659 -26.39 25.14 3.26
C PHE A 659 -26.30 26.22 4.34
N THR A 660 -25.36 27.14 4.16
CA THR A 660 -25.22 28.38 4.93
C THR A 660 -25.09 29.53 3.93
N ASN A 661 -25.91 30.54 4.05
CA ASN A 661 -25.83 31.73 3.17
C ASN A 661 -24.49 32.43 3.32
N GLY A 662 -23.82 32.73 2.21
CA GLY A 662 -22.45 33.25 2.23
C GLY A 662 -21.41 32.24 2.72
N GLY A 663 -21.76 30.94 2.86
CA GLY A 663 -20.84 29.88 3.28
C GLY A 663 -19.68 29.75 2.31
N TYR A 664 -18.46 29.67 2.84
CA TYR A 664 -17.24 29.36 2.13
C TYR A 664 -16.89 27.87 2.39
N TYR A 665 -16.99 27.09 1.36
CA TYR A 665 -16.84 25.62 1.41
C TYR A 665 -15.56 25.18 0.72
N THR A 666 -15.02 24.07 1.17
CA THR A 666 -14.04 23.24 0.47
C THR A 666 -14.64 21.84 0.26
N LYS A 667 -13.89 20.92 -0.34
CA LYS A 667 -14.30 19.50 -0.44
C LYS A 667 -14.61 18.86 0.93
N ASP A 668 -14.09 19.43 2.02
CA ASP A 668 -14.23 18.91 3.40
C ASP A 668 -15.33 19.62 4.20
N GLY A 669 -16.17 20.42 3.57
CA GLY A 669 -17.31 21.11 4.18
C GLY A 669 -17.19 22.61 4.34
N LEU A 670 -18.10 23.17 5.15
CA LEU A 670 -18.14 24.61 5.47
C LEU A 670 -16.94 24.99 6.33
N LYS A 671 -16.17 25.97 5.89
CA LYS A 671 -14.97 26.49 6.58
C LYS A 671 -15.20 27.84 7.27
N ALA A 672 -15.99 28.70 6.65
CA ALA A 672 -16.24 30.02 7.16
C ALA A 672 -17.52 30.58 6.53
N THR A 673 -17.95 31.78 6.96
CA THR A 673 -19.09 32.49 6.38
C THR A 673 -18.67 33.92 6.05
N VAL A 674 -18.92 34.34 4.80
CA VAL A 674 -18.73 35.72 4.33
C VAL A 674 -19.91 36.52 4.79
N ALA A 675 -19.66 37.60 5.51
CA ALA A 675 -20.73 38.53 5.98
C ALA A 675 -21.35 39.27 4.81
N GLU A 676 -22.65 39.51 4.90
CA GLU A 676 -23.38 40.38 3.99
C GLU A 676 -22.90 41.85 4.17
N LYS A 677 -22.64 42.54 3.05
CA LYS A 677 -22.19 43.95 3.02
C LYS A 677 -23.36 44.91 2.90
#